data_af7c448cf4048cccf4a82af9c7b7ba92
#
_entry.id   af7c448cf4048cccf4a82af9c7b7ba92
#
_cell.length_a   1.000
_cell.length_b   1.000
_cell.length_c   1.000
_cell.angle_alpha   90.00
_cell.angle_beta   90.00
_cell.angle_gamma   90.00
#
_symmetry.space_group_name_H-M   'P 1'
#
loop_
_entity.id
_entity.type
_entity.pdbx_description
1 polymer ?
#
loop_
_entity_poly.entity_id
_entity_poly.type
_entity_poly.pdbx_seq_one_letter_code
_entity_poly.pdbx_strand_id
1 'polypeptide(L)'
;MLRLLLISISLFVVTVSAEIIPREILFQDAKYSSVSLSPDAKQVGYVAPDEHGVKNVFTRCSSCSFSRQVTFETEHPVLDFVWTAVPDVIIFIQDNHGDENTRFYKKNISSAAISADKSARVVISDKPNVKALMMANHLISDTILIGLNDENPALHNIYAFNCRTDQMTLVLRNKRFPMFFFDNDMNVRLASEEGPDGELIYYRPINERVESTDPSEWVEYMRVQHDDKPITLPLTFDKSNNFMYWIMGEGSDLGNLVVFPFEDPAQKEILYTAQKAQIGNVLIHPIDKTLLAVTEVYHKPELFVANDTFMEDLQYLVNLKPSGSLRVISMSIDMSTFLVTFASSDEPNDIYIYRRWNKKAELFMSTRPELKKYTLNKQVGFDFRARDDMTIQAYLSLPPQAPLLKSSQVPDGDRVYANLGMIPAVPQKMIVLVHGGPKARDHYGFSPMNAWLTNRGYAVLQVNFRGSTGFGKALTNAGNGEWGRKMHFDILDAVEFAVSKGIANRSEVAMMGGSYGGYETLVALTFTPQTFACGIDIVGPSNLISLVQAIPPYWLGFYKDLIKMVGADIVTEEGRQSLQSRSPLFFADRVTKPIMIIQGANDPRVKQAESDQFVSALEKKNIPVTYLLYPDEGHGIRKPHNSMEQHGHIETFLQQCLGGEAQPFQPGQYNSTAILKNVGIEAPAVSARLPAPRGPLAPPIFYRPPIRAQRVMFAPNQNVMTRIFPVQG
;
A
#
# COMPACT_ATOMS: atom_id res chain seq x y z
N MET A 1 21.62 48.41 -54.21
CA MET A 1 20.74 47.25 -54.21
C MET A 1 21.42 46.12 -53.44
N LEU A 2 21.17 46.06 -52.13
CA LEU A 2 21.67 44.99 -51.26
C LEU A 2 20.51 44.03 -51.02
N ARG A 3 20.59 42.77 -51.51
CA ARG A 3 19.63 41.70 -51.22
C ARG A 3 20.07 41.04 -49.90
N LEU A 4 19.26 41.19 -48.84
CA LEU A 4 19.35 40.39 -47.63
C LEU A 4 18.81 38.98 -47.94
N LEU A 5 19.66 37.98 -47.79
CA LEU A 5 19.25 36.56 -47.72
C LEU A 5 18.85 36.25 -46.29
N LEU A 6 17.55 36.04 -46.04
CA LEU A 6 17.03 35.47 -44.80
C LEU A 6 17.23 33.95 -44.88
N ILE A 7 18.19 33.43 -44.13
CA ILE A 7 18.37 32.00 -43.91
C ILE A 7 17.45 31.61 -42.74
N SER A 8 16.34 30.94 -43.06
CA SER A 8 15.49 30.28 -42.04
C SER A 8 16.21 29.05 -41.51
N ILE A 9 16.76 29.15 -40.29
CA ILE A 9 17.27 27.99 -39.59
C ILE A 9 16.05 27.27 -38.97
N SER A 10 15.58 26.22 -39.62
CA SER A 10 14.64 25.28 -39.00
C SER A 10 15.41 24.46 -37.96
N LEU A 11 15.21 24.76 -36.68
CA LEU A 11 15.63 23.87 -35.60
C LEU A 11 14.83 22.57 -35.70
N PHE A 12 15.43 21.54 -36.28
CA PHE A 12 14.96 20.18 -36.08
C PHE A 12 15.24 19.79 -34.62
N VAL A 13 14.24 19.85 -33.78
CA VAL A 13 14.28 19.19 -32.46
C VAL A 13 14.23 17.69 -32.75
N VAL A 14 15.36 17.03 -32.76
CA VAL A 14 15.44 15.58 -32.74
C VAL A 14 14.95 15.16 -31.35
N THR A 15 13.68 14.80 -31.25
CA THR A 15 13.16 14.11 -30.08
C THR A 15 13.79 12.73 -30.05
N VAL A 16 14.82 12.55 -29.24
CA VAL A 16 15.31 11.22 -28.92
C VAL A 16 14.20 10.57 -28.10
N SER A 17 13.40 9.69 -28.73
CA SER A 17 12.46 8.84 -28.03
C SER A 17 13.26 7.99 -27.04
N ALA A 18 12.85 7.99 -25.77
CA ALA A 18 13.45 7.11 -24.80
C ALA A 18 13.19 5.65 -25.21
N GLU A 19 14.16 4.77 -24.97
CA GLU A 19 13.95 3.34 -25.20
C GLU A 19 12.77 2.86 -24.34
N ILE A 20 11.77 2.25 -24.97
CA ILE A 20 10.62 1.67 -24.27
C ILE A 20 11.11 0.52 -23.41
N ILE A 21 10.88 0.61 -22.11
CA ILE A 21 11.13 -0.50 -21.18
C ILE A 21 10.05 -1.57 -21.46
N PRO A 22 10.42 -2.79 -21.85
CA PRO A 22 9.45 -3.85 -22.05
C PRO A 22 8.56 -4.07 -20.83
N ARG A 23 7.23 -4.24 -21.04
CA ARG A 23 6.29 -4.51 -19.92
C ARG A 23 6.66 -5.78 -19.17
N GLU A 24 7.25 -6.74 -19.85
CA GLU A 24 7.76 -7.99 -19.28
C GLU A 24 8.83 -7.73 -18.21
N ILE A 25 9.70 -6.75 -18.40
CA ILE A 25 10.73 -6.37 -17.42
C ILE A 25 10.12 -5.63 -16.23
N LEU A 26 9.07 -4.82 -16.47
CA LEU A 26 8.44 -4.01 -15.43
C LEU A 26 7.49 -4.82 -14.55
N PHE A 27 6.66 -5.68 -15.17
CA PHE A 27 5.55 -6.37 -14.50
C PHE A 27 5.72 -7.86 -14.31
N GLN A 28 6.83 -8.45 -14.82
CA GLN A 28 7.23 -9.76 -14.30
C GLN A 28 7.42 -9.68 -12.79
N ASP A 29 7.25 -10.80 -12.12
CA ASP A 29 7.55 -10.88 -10.69
C ASP A 29 8.96 -10.37 -10.41
N ALA A 30 9.14 -9.69 -9.27
CA ALA A 30 10.46 -9.40 -8.79
C ALA A 30 11.23 -10.72 -8.65
N LYS A 31 12.50 -10.73 -9.06
CA LYS A 31 13.34 -11.93 -8.98
C LYS A 31 13.36 -12.52 -7.57
N TYR A 32 13.19 -11.67 -6.56
CA TYR A 32 13.13 -12.03 -5.15
C TYR A 32 12.06 -11.18 -4.45
N SER A 33 11.17 -11.84 -3.69
CA SER A 33 10.18 -11.22 -2.82
C SER A 33 10.18 -11.91 -1.45
N SER A 34 9.53 -11.34 -0.45
CA SER A 34 9.45 -11.89 0.93
C SER A 34 10.83 -12.28 1.48
N VAL A 35 11.83 -11.41 1.28
CA VAL A 35 13.21 -11.72 1.66
C VAL A 35 13.39 -11.56 3.17
N SER A 36 13.84 -12.59 3.85
CA SER A 36 14.12 -12.56 5.29
C SER A 36 15.31 -13.43 5.71
N LEU A 37 15.98 -13.00 6.77
CA LEU A 37 17.11 -13.70 7.35
C LEU A 37 16.64 -14.81 8.30
N SER A 38 17.27 -15.98 8.29
CA SER A 38 17.02 -17.01 9.31
C SER A 38 17.42 -16.49 10.70
N PRO A 39 16.79 -16.97 11.79
CA PRO A 39 17.06 -16.52 13.15
C PRO A 39 18.56 -16.56 13.52
N ASP A 40 19.29 -17.58 13.03
CA ASP A 40 20.72 -17.82 13.26
C ASP A 40 21.64 -17.14 12.24
N ALA A 41 21.13 -16.28 11.36
CA ALA A 41 21.84 -15.58 10.30
C ALA A 41 22.54 -16.45 9.24
N LYS A 42 22.33 -17.78 9.21
CA LYS A 42 23.03 -18.65 8.25
C LYS A 42 22.41 -18.65 6.86
N GLN A 43 21.11 -18.43 6.75
CA GLN A 43 20.38 -18.47 5.50
C GLN A 43 19.55 -17.21 5.31
N VAL A 44 19.36 -16.83 4.05
CA VAL A 44 18.37 -15.86 3.62
C VAL A 44 17.33 -16.62 2.82
N GLY A 45 16.08 -16.59 3.29
CA GLY A 45 14.95 -17.14 2.58
C GLY A 45 14.29 -16.07 1.71
N TYR A 46 13.70 -16.48 0.61
CA TYR A 46 12.96 -15.60 -0.30
C TYR A 46 11.97 -16.39 -1.16
N VAL A 47 10.95 -15.71 -1.63
CA VAL A 47 10.00 -16.26 -2.62
C VAL A 47 10.46 -15.82 -4.01
N ALA A 48 10.51 -16.78 -4.93
CA ALA A 48 10.84 -16.55 -6.34
C ALA A 48 10.08 -17.52 -7.26
N PRO A 49 9.86 -17.19 -8.54
CA PRO A 49 9.34 -18.13 -9.51
C PRO A 49 10.38 -19.25 -9.79
N ASP A 50 9.90 -20.46 -9.92
CA ASP A 50 10.70 -21.60 -10.38
C ASP A 50 10.81 -21.64 -11.92
N GLU A 51 11.31 -22.74 -12.49
CA GLU A 51 11.48 -22.91 -13.94
C GLU A 51 10.13 -22.94 -14.71
N HIS A 52 9.02 -23.19 -14.02
CA HIS A 52 7.67 -23.17 -14.59
C HIS A 52 6.93 -21.85 -14.32
N GLY A 53 7.57 -20.89 -13.63
CA GLY A 53 6.99 -19.60 -13.26
C GLY A 53 6.11 -19.63 -12.01
N VAL A 54 6.04 -20.78 -11.29
CA VAL A 54 5.29 -20.89 -10.04
C VAL A 54 6.15 -20.39 -8.88
N LYS A 55 5.61 -19.47 -8.09
CA LYS A 55 6.34 -18.94 -6.90
C LYS A 55 6.52 -20.02 -5.85
N ASN A 56 7.77 -20.21 -5.46
CA ASN A 56 8.21 -21.13 -4.45
C ASN A 56 9.18 -20.45 -3.48
N VAL A 57 9.42 -21.04 -2.30
CA VAL A 57 10.46 -20.58 -1.37
C VAL A 57 11.81 -21.14 -1.82
N PHE A 58 12.78 -20.26 -1.81
CA PHE A 58 14.19 -20.56 -2.00
C PHE A 58 14.99 -20.10 -0.78
N THR A 59 16.14 -20.71 -0.55
CA THR A 59 17.10 -20.25 0.44
C THR A 59 18.47 -20.03 -0.19
N ARG A 60 19.19 -19.02 0.31
CA ARG A 60 20.57 -18.73 -0.04
C ARG A 60 21.40 -18.62 1.23
N CYS A 61 22.57 -19.25 1.23
CA CYS A 61 23.54 -19.09 2.30
C CYS A 61 23.92 -17.61 2.45
N SER A 62 23.93 -17.10 3.69
CA SER A 62 24.22 -15.68 3.97
C SER A 62 25.69 -15.29 3.70
N SER A 63 26.61 -16.26 3.70
CA SER A 63 28.05 -16.06 3.51
C SER A 63 28.61 -16.69 2.24
N CYS A 64 27.79 -17.30 1.40
CA CYS A 64 28.20 -17.94 0.15
C CYS A 64 27.23 -17.62 -1.00
N SER A 65 27.53 -18.10 -2.22
CA SER A 65 26.66 -17.90 -3.39
C SER A 65 25.62 -19.01 -3.61
N PHE A 66 25.64 -20.07 -2.80
CA PHE A 66 24.76 -21.23 -2.99
C PHE A 66 23.30 -20.87 -2.66
N SER A 67 22.42 -21.17 -3.61
CA SER A 67 20.98 -20.98 -3.52
C SER A 67 20.28 -22.25 -3.94
N ARG A 68 19.16 -22.58 -3.29
CA ARG A 68 18.37 -23.77 -3.61
C ARG A 68 16.86 -23.53 -3.43
N GLN A 69 16.06 -24.19 -4.22
CA GLN A 69 14.61 -24.30 -4.01
C GLN A 69 14.32 -25.22 -2.82
N VAL A 70 13.35 -24.84 -1.96
CA VAL A 70 13.00 -25.59 -0.75
C VAL A 70 11.52 -25.95 -0.67
N THR A 71 10.64 -25.30 -1.44
CA THR A 71 9.26 -25.74 -1.68
C THR A 71 9.08 -26.07 -3.16
N PHE A 72 8.12 -26.94 -3.50
CA PHE A 72 7.95 -27.45 -4.87
C PHE A 72 6.46 -27.50 -5.24
N GLU A 73 5.80 -26.35 -5.07
CA GLU A 73 4.39 -26.17 -5.40
C GLU A 73 4.24 -25.98 -6.91
N THR A 74 3.19 -26.57 -7.50
CA THR A 74 3.00 -26.57 -8.95
C THR A 74 1.73 -25.89 -9.42
N GLU A 75 0.71 -25.78 -8.57
CA GLU A 75 -0.60 -25.21 -8.92
C GLU A 75 -0.85 -23.88 -8.20
N HIS A 76 -0.61 -23.84 -6.89
CA HIS A 76 -0.85 -22.67 -6.06
C HIS A 76 0.49 -22.01 -5.71
N PRO A 77 0.70 -20.74 -6.08
CA PRO A 77 1.93 -20.05 -5.75
C PRO A 77 2.07 -19.84 -4.24
N VAL A 78 3.28 -19.92 -3.74
CA VAL A 78 3.60 -19.47 -2.39
C VAL A 78 3.49 -17.94 -2.36
N LEU A 79 2.66 -17.42 -1.46
CA LEU A 79 2.45 -15.99 -1.26
C LEU A 79 3.53 -15.38 -0.36
N ASP A 80 3.83 -16.09 0.73
CA ASP A 80 4.78 -15.66 1.76
C ASP A 80 5.26 -16.86 2.57
N PHE A 81 6.29 -16.65 3.41
CA PHE A 81 6.77 -17.63 4.36
C PHE A 81 7.32 -16.96 5.61
N VAL A 82 7.38 -17.71 6.71
CA VAL A 82 8.04 -17.29 7.94
C VAL A 82 9.01 -18.35 8.42
N TRP A 83 10.14 -17.92 9.00
CA TRP A 83 11.04 -18.78 9.75
C TRP A 83 10.39 -19.18 11.07
N THR A 84 10.76 -20.33 11.60
CA THR A 84 10.42 -20.76 12.95
C THR A 84 11.67 -20.79 13.82
N ALA A 85 11.51 -20.99 15.13
CA ALA A 85 12.64 -21.21 16.05
C ALA A 85 13.32 -22.58 15.81
N VAL A 86 12.59 -23.54 15.23
CA VAL A 86 13.15 -24.86 14.90
C VAL A 86 14.07 -24.72 13.69
N PRO A 87 15.37 -25.09 13.80
CA PRO A 87 16.30 -25.00 12.67
C PRO A 87 15.77 -25.72 11.44
N ASP A 88 16.01 -25.12 10.27
CA ASP A 88 15.57 -25.66 8.96
C ASP A 88 14.06 -25.96 8.85
N VAL A 89 13.22 -25.23 9.60
CA VAL A 89 11.77 -25.34 9.49
C VAL A 89 11.16 -23.97 9.18
N ILE A 90 10.33 -23.93 8.13
CA ILE A 90 9.54 -22.79 7.72
C ILE A 90 8.05 -23.10 7.73
N ILE A 91 7.23 -22.06 7.86
CA ILE A 91 5.81 -22.11 7.53
C ILE A 91 5.64 -21.30 6.24
N PHE A 92 5.02 -21.89 5.21
CA PHE A 92 4.69 -21.15 4.00
C PHE A 92 3.18 -21.03 3.81
N ILE A 93 2.79 -20.01 3.08
CA ILE A 93 1.42 -19.49 2.98
C ILE A 93 0.99 -19.53 1.52
N GLN A 94 -0.22 -20.03 1.28
CA GLN A 94 -0.89 -20.03 -0.02
C GLN A 94 -2.34 -19.53 0.13
N ASP A 95 -3.00 -19.19 -0.98
CA ASP A 95 -4.46 -19.09 -1.10
C ASP A 95 -4.95 -19.87 -2.31
N ASN A 96 -6.25 -19.88 -2.56
CA ASN A 96 -6.84 -20.54 -3.70
C ASN A 96 -7.31 -19.52 -4.73
N HIS A 97 -6.47 -19.24 -5.73
CA HIS A 97 -6.80 -18.35 -6.85
C HIS A 97 -7.31 -16.94 -6.42
N GLY A 98 -6.72 -16.40 -5.36
CA GLY A 98 -7.05 -15.05 -4.87
C GLY A 98 -8.28 -14.96 -3.99
N ASP A 99 -8.79 -16.08 -3.45
CA ASP A 99 -9.95 -16.12 -2.54
C ASP A 99 -9.66 -15.55 -1.14
N GLU A 100 -8.40 -15.22 -0.87
CA GLU A 100 -7.88 -14.73 0.43
C GLU A 100 -8.12 -15.68 1.62
N ASN A 101 -8.55 -16.91 1.39
CA ASN A 101 -8.57 -17.95 2.42
C ASN A 101 -7.18 -18.55 2.54
N THR A 102 -6.33 -17.91 3.33
CA THR A 102 -4.93 -18.31 3.50
C THR A 102 -4.81 -19.67 4.14
N ARG A 103 -3.91 -20.50 3.58
CA ARG A 103 -3.60 -21.87 3.98
C ARG A 103 -2.17 -21.93 4.48
N PHE A 104 -1.92 -22.69 5.53
CA PHE A 104 -0.61 -22.77 6.17
C PHE A 104 -0.06 -24.20 6.10
N TYR A 105 1.21 -24.28 5.70
CA TYR A 105 1.95 -25.52 5.56
C TYR A 105 3.31 -25.40 6.25
N LYS A 106 3.68 -26.40 7.03
CA LYS A 106 5.04 -26.53 7.59
C LYS A 106 5.93 -27.32 6.64
N LYS A 107 7.17 -26.88 6.46
CA LYS A 107 8.19 -27.57 5.65
C LYS A 107 9.50 -27.67 6.41
N ASN A 108 10.06 -28.90 6.48
CA ASN A 108 11.46 -29.10 6.84
C ASN A 108 12.31 -28.89 5.58
N ILE A 109 13.19 -27.91 5.61
CA ILE A 109 14.02 -27.50 4.48
C ILE A 109 15.46 -27.97 4.60
N SER A 110 15.81 -28.87 5.55
CA SER A 110 17.13 -29.48 5.60
C SER A 110 17.46 -30.25 4.31
N SER A 111 18.73 -30.33 3.95
CA SER A 111 19.13 -31.06 2.74
C SER A 111 18.70 -32.52 2.77
N ALA A 112 18.78 -33.15 3.94
CA ALA A 112 18.34 -34.54 4.12
C ALA A 112 16.84 -34.72 3.88
N ALA A 113 15.99 -33.82 4.42
CA ALA A 113 14.54 -33.87 4.24
C ALA A 113 14.13 -33.66 2.77
N ILE A 114 14.71 -32.67 2.09
CA ILE A 114 14.44 -32.40 0.67
C ILE A 114 14.90 -33.57 -0.22
N SER A 115 16.05 -34.18 0.07
CA SER A 115 16.56 -35.31 -0.68
C SER A 115 15.71 -36.58 -0.48
N ALA A 116 15.11 -36.74 0.70
CA ALA A 116 14.20 -37.86 0.98
C ALA A 116 12.86 -37.71 0.25
N ASP A 117 12.24 -36.57 0.36
CA ASP A 117 11.00 -36.21 -0.35
C ASP A 117 10.87 -34.68 -0.50
N LYS A 118 11.09 -34.21 -1.71
CA LYS A 118 10.99 -32.78 -2.01
C LYS A 118 9.57 -32.20 -1.88
N SER A 119 8.54 -33.06 -2.01
CA SER A 119 7.12 -32.67 -1.92
C SER A 119 6.57 -32.70 -0.49
N ALA A 120 7.25 -33.39 0.44
CA ALA A 120 6.79 -33.55 1.81
C ALA A 120 6.55 -32.21 2.51
N ARG A 121 5.36 -32.05 3.05
CA ARG A 121 4.92 -30.92 3.87
C ARG A 121 3.90 -31.40 4.89
N VAL A 122 3.78 -30.68 6.00
CA VAL A 122 2.73 -30.91 6.99
C VAL A 122 1.64 -29.85 6.78
N VAL A 123 0.41 -30.30 6.63
CA VAL A 123 -0.76 -29.42 6.52
C VAL A 123 -1.11 -28.92 7.91
N ILE A 124 -1.07 -27.62 8.10
CA ILE A 124 -1.55 -26.97 9.33
C ILE A 124 -3.01 -26.56 9.16
N SER A 125 -3.35 -25.93 8.04
CA SER A 125 -4.73 -25.60 7.68
C SER A 125 -4.84 -25.41 6.16
N ASP A 126 -5.74 -26.18 5.52
CA ASP A 126 -6.06 -26.08 4.10
C ASP A 126 -7.56 -26.30 3.80
N LYS A 127 -8.40 -26.28 4.86
CA LYS A 127 -9.84 -26.50 4.71
C LYS A 127 -10.46 -25.40 3.85
N PRO A 128 -11.37 -25.73 2.93
CA PRO A 128 -12.11 -24.73 2.15
C PRO A 128 -12.85 -23.74 3.05
N ASN A 129 -12.83 -22.47 2.66
CA ASN A 129 -13.49 -21.37 3.39
C ASN A 129 -12.98 -21.12 4.83
N VAL A 130 -11.84 -21.71 5.20
CA VAL A 130 -11.16 -21.42 6.46
C VAL A 130 -9.95 -20.56 6.17
N LYS A 131 -9.89 -19.39 6.81
CA LYS A 131 -8.76 -18.47 6.76
C LYS A 131 -7.83 -18.75 7.93
N ALA A 132 -6.56 -19.03 7.65
CA ALA A 132 -5.52 -19.11 8.66
C ALA A 132 -4.79 -17.77 8.82
N LEU A 133 -4.53 -17.35 10.05
CA LEU A 133 -3.75 -16.16 10.38
C LEU A 133 -2.59 -16.52 11.30
N MET A 134 -1.40 -15.96 11.06
CA MET A 134 -0.30 -16.02 12.01
C MET A 134 -0.59 -15.05 13.15
N MET A 135 -0.84 -15.57 14.35
CA MET A 135 -1.16 -14.76 15.53
C MET A 135 0.08 -14.37 16.31
N ALA A 136 0.98 -15.32 16.56
CA ALA A 136 2.28 -15.07 17.18
C ALA A 136 3.34 -16.05 16.68
N ASN A 137 4.53 -15.54 16.42
CA ASN A 137 5.72 -16.32 16.09
C ASN A 137 6.94 -15.66 16.73
N HIS A 138 7.24 -16.07 17.94
CA HIS A 138 8.45 -15.63 18.65
C HIS A 138 9.57 -16.60 18.30
N LEU A 139 10.57 -16.17 17.56
CA LEU A 139 11.66 -17.00 17.01
C LEU A 139 12.57 -17.65 18.08
N ILE A 140 12.10 -17.75 19.32
CA ILE A 140 12.75 -18.40 20.48
C ILE A 140 11.94 -19.58 21.03
N SER A 141 10.74 -19.85 20.47
CA SER A 141 9.85 -20.94 20.89
C SER A 141 9.58 -21.89 19.72
N ASP A 142 9.58 -23.21 19.98
CA ASP A 142 9.18 -24.24 18.98
C ASP A 142 7.68 -24.18 18.65
N THR A 143 6.89 -23.41 19.41
CA THR A 143 5.46 -23.23 19.22
C THR A 143 5.15 -21.89 18.57
N ILE A 144 4.16 -21.88 17.68
CA ILE A 144 3.56 -20.70 17.07
C ILE A 144 2.07 -20.67 17.38
N LEU A 145 1.46 -19.48 17.38
CA LEU A 145 0.01 -19.34 17.51
C LEU A 145 -0.62 -19.03 16.15
N ILE A 146 -1.70 -19.73 15.85
CA ILE A 146 -2.44 -19.64 14.59
C ILE A 146 -3.91 -19.39 14.91
N GLY A 147 -4.50 -18.43 14.22
CA GLY A 147 -5.94 -18.19 14.22
C GLY A 147 -6.61 -18.95 13.07
N LEU A 148 -7.67 -19.68 13.33
CA LEU A 148 -8.51 -20.32 12.32
C LEU A 148 -9.97 -19.90 12.52
N ASN A 149 -10.64 -19.44 11.47
CA ASN A 149 -12.07 -19.13 11.51
C ASN A 149 -12.93 -20.37 11.16
N ASP A 150 -12.56 -21.52 11.69
CA ASP A 150 -13.07 -22.85 11.37
C ASP A 150 -14.43 -23.18 11.97
N GLU A 151 -14.87 -22.45 13.02
CA GLU A 151 -16.20 -22.59 13.63
C GLU A 151 -17.11 -21.40 13.26
N ASN A 152 -16.54 -20.21 13.12
CA ASN A 152 -17.28 -18.99 12.77
C ASN A 152 -16.49 -18.20 11.71
N PRO A 153 -17.04 -17.96 10.51
CA PRO A 153 -16.32 -17.24 9.46
C PRO A 153 -15.86 -15.83 9.83
N ALA A 154 -16.46 -15.20 10.85
CA ALA A 154 -16.12 -13.86 11.30
C ALA A 154 -15.03 -13.83 12.40
N LEU A 155 -14.81 -14.94 13.11
CA LEU A 155 -13.99 -14.99 14.31
C LEU A 155 -12.98 -16.14 14.23
N HIS A 156 -11.77 -15.91 14.72
CA HIS A 156 -10.70 -16.90 14.70
C HIS A 156 -10.51 -17.52 16.08
N ASN A 157 -10.62 -18.85 16.17
CA ASN A 157 -10.13 -19.63 17.30
C ASN A 157 -8.61 -19.60 17.33
N ILE A 158 -7.98 -19.66 18.51
CA ILE A 158 -6.52 -19.64 18.66
C ILE A 158 -6.02 -21.06 18.91
N TYR A 159 -5.08 -21.48 18.08
CA TYR A 159 -4.41 -22.79 18.15
C TYR A 159 -2.93 -22.60 18.40
N ALA A 160 -2.35 -23.41 19.26
CA ALA A 160 -0.90 -23.57 19.37
C ALA A 160 -0.44 -24.74 18.49
N PHE A 161 0.50 -24.46 17.59
CA PHE A 161 1.12 -25.46 16.74
C PHE A 161 2.60 -25.62 17.11
N ASN A 162 2.99 -26.81 17.53
CA ASN A 162 4.39 -27.11 17.82
C ASN A 162 5.12 -27.51 16.54
N CYS A 163 6.05 -26.68 16.10
CA CYS A 163 6.80 -26.87 14.85
C CYS A 163 7.76 -28.07 14.86
N ARG A 164 8.05 -28.65 16.03
CA ARG A 164 8.93 -29.83 16.17
C ARG A 164 8.14 -31.13 16.14
N THR A 165 7.00 -31.18 16.82
CA THR A 165 6.20 -32.41 17.00
C THR A 165 4.98 -32.51 16.09
N ASP A 166 4.64 -31.42 15.36
CA ASP A 166 3.45 -31.29 14.51
C ASP A 166 2.12 -31.33 15.30
N GLN A 167 2.19 -31.24 16.61
CA GLN A 167 1.00 -31.25 17.46
C GLN A 167 0.32 -29.88 17.41
N MET A 168 -0.99 -29.87 17.15
CA MET A 168 -1.84 -28.69 17.21
C MET A 168 -2.87 -28.84 18.31
N THR A 169 -2.99 -27.84 19.18
CA THR A 169 -3.92 -27.79 20.31
C THR A 169 -4.74 -26.51 20.30
N LEU A 170 -6.04 -26.60 20.57
CA LEU A 170 -6.87 -25.43 20.77
C LEU A 170 -6.45 -24.75 22.10
N VAL A 171 -6.08 -23.46 22.00
CA VAL A 171 -5.71 -22.63 23.18
C VAL A 171 -6.90 -21.81 23.64
N LEU A 172 -7.64 -21.20 22.69
CA LEU A 172 -8.78 -20.36 23.02
C LEU A 172 -9.88 -20.50 21.98
N ARG A 173 -11.09 -20.85 22.43
CA ARG A 173 -12.28 -20.84 21.58
C ARG A 173 -12.90 -19.45 21.60
N ASN A 174 -12.97 -18.85 20.41
CA ASN A 174 -13.41 -17.47 20.25
C ASN A 174 -14.86 -17.36 19.76
N LYS A 175 -15.68 -16.66 20.55
CA LYS A 175 -17.08 -16.35 20.19
C LYS A 175 -17.36 -14.84 20.16
N ARG A 176 -16.32 -13.99 20.36
CA ARG A 176 -16.54 -12.57 20.60
C ARG A 176 -15.56 -11.65 19.88
N PHE A 177 -14.26 -11.83 20.05
CA PHE A 177 -13.26 -10.81 19.71
C PHE A 177 -12.68 -10.95 18.32
N PRO A 178 -12.66 -9.87 17.52
CA PRO A 178 -11.96 -9.84 16.23
C PRO A 178 -10.44 -9.95 16.33
N MET A 179 -9.84 -9.43 17.42
CA MET A 179 -8.37 -9.33 17.54
C MET A 179 -7.89 -9.73 18.93
N PHE A 180 -6.65 -10.30 18.97
CA PHE A 180 -5.94 -10.68 20.18
C PHE A 180 -4.49 -10.18 20.16
N PHE A 181 -3.93 -9.96 21.34
CA PHE A 181 -2.54 -9.56 21.55
C PHE A 181 -1.89 -10.46 22.60
N PHE A 182 -0.64 -10.83 22.33
CA PHE A 182 0.07 -11.85 23.07
C PHE A 182 1.35 -11.30 23.68
N ASP A 183 1.76 -11.84 24.83
CA ASP A 183 3.07 -11.55 25.42
C ASP A 183 4.19 -12.41 24.81
N ASN A 184 5.42 -12.28 25.34
CA ASN A 184 6.56 -13.04 24.83
C ASN A 184 6.48 -14.54 25.09
N ASP A 185 5.66 -14.97 26.04
CA ASP A 185 5.39 -16.36 26.39
C ASP A 185 4.15 -16.92 25.66
N MET A 186 3.60 -16.12 24.70
CA MET A 186 2.40 -16.45 23.90
C MET A 186 1.11 -16.58 24.71
N ASN A 187 1.03 -16.00 25.91
CA ASN A 187 -0.22 -15.89 26.63
C ASN A 187 -1.08 -14.76 26.01
N VAL A 188 -2.38 -15.01 25.96
CA VAL A 188 -3.35 -13.98 25.54
C VAL A 188 -3.42 -12.90 26.64
N ARG A 189 -3.02 -11.68 26.32
CA ARG A 189 -3.01 -10.56 27.29
C ARG A 189 -4.10 -9.54 27.02
N LEU A 190 -4.42 -9.30 25.74
CA LEU A 190 -5.50 -8.40 25.35
C LEU A 190 -6.32 -9.00 24.21
N ALA A 191 -7.58 -8.64 24.19
CA ALA A 191 -8.47 -8.79 23.06
C ALA A 191 -9.20 -7.47 22.79
N SER A 192 -9.71 -7.23 21.59
CA SER A 192 -10.43 -6.00 21.30
C SER A 192 -11.66 -6.22 20.44
N GLU A 193 -12.66 -5.34 20.62
CA GLU A 193 -13.86 -5.26 19.79
C GLU A 193 -14.32 -3.80 19.63
N GLU A 194 -15.16 -3.54 18.63
CA GLU A 194 -15.81 -2.23 18.49
C GLU A 194 -16.95 -2.06 19.50
N GLY A 195 -16.93 -0.94 20.18
CA GLY A 195 -18.00 -0.54 21.10
C GLY A 195 -19.22 0.08 20.39
N PRO A 196 -20.25 0.47 21.14
CA PRO A 196 -21.51 1.00 20.62
C PRO A 196 -21.35 2.26 19.74
N ASP A 197 -20.40 3.13 20.08
CA ASP A 197 -20.18 4.42 19.40
C ASP A 197 -19.01 4.36 18.38
N GLY A 198 -18.51 3.13 18.07
CA GLY A 198 -17.43 2.89 17.14
C GLY A 198 -16.05 3.09 17.74
N GLU A 199 -15.94 3.29 19.05
CA GLU A 199 -14.69 3.25 19.82
C GLU A 199 -14.09 1.84 19.79
N LEU A 200 -12.79 1.71 20.03
CA LEU A 200 -12.12 0.41 20.17
C LEU A 200 -11.92 0.10 21.65
N ILE A 201 -12.51 -0.99 22.12
CA ILE A 201 -12.44 -1.39 23.53
C ILE A 201 -11.49 -2.58 23.62
N TYR A 202 -10.45 -2.41 24.44
CA TYR A 202 -9.53 -3.48 24.80
C TYR A 202 -9.98 -4.13 26.11
N TYR A 203 -9.94 -5.44 26.13
CA TYR A 203 -10.24 -6.27 27.29
C TYR A 203 -9.03 -7.08 27.66
N ARG A 204 -8.83 -7.32 28.96
CA ARG A 204 -7.85 -8.27 29.45
C ARG A 204 -8.55 -9.46 30.13
N PRO A 205 -7.96 -10.67 30.08
CA PRO A 205 -8.47 -11.78 30.88
C PRO A 205 -8.32 -11.48 32.37
N ILE A 206 -9.28 -11.98 33.18
CA ILE A 206 -9.25 -11.87 34.64
C ILE A 206 -8.19 -12.81 35.23
N ASN A 207 -8.05 -14.00 34.65
CA ASN A 207 -7.06 -15.00 35.01
C ASN A 207 -5.88 -15.03 34.05
N GLU A 208 -4.72 -15.47 34.49
CA GLU A 208 -3.52 -15.60 33.61
C GLU A 208 -3.72 -16.54 32.43
N ARG A 209 -4.58 -17.54 32.58
CA ARG A 209 -4.97 -18.46 31.49
C ARG A 209 -6.45 -18.36 31.25
N VAL A 210 -6.80 -18.22 29.98
CA VAL A 210 -8.17 -18.14 29.50
C VAL A 210 -8.32 -19.11 28.31
N GLU A 211 -9.40 -19.89 28.31
CA GLU A 211 -9.69 -20.89 27.27
C GLU A 211 -10.89 -20.50 26.40
N SER A 212 -11.63 -19.49 26.80
CA SER A 212 -12.81 -19.00 26.09
C SER A 212 -12.91 -17.47 26.10
N THR A 213 -13.83 -16.95 25.30
CA THR A 213 -14.18 -15.51 25.30
C THR A 213 -15.52 -15.27 26.00
N ASP A 214 -15.84 -16.07 27.05
CA ASP A 214 -17.00 -15.83 27.88
C ASP A 214 -16.85 -14.45 28.58
N PRO A 215 -17.88 -13.59 28.54
CA PRO A 215 -17.79 -12.26 29.15
C PRO A 215 -17.39 -12.23 30.61
N SER A 216 -17.68 -13.29 31.38
CA SER A 216 -17.31 -13.39 32.81
C SER A 216 -15.80 -13.59 33.02
N GLU A 217 -15.03 -13.96 32.00
CA GLU A 217 -13.58 -14.17 32.05
C GLU A 217 -12.77 -12.93 31.64
N TRP A 218 -13.45 -11.86 31.20
CA TRP A 218 -12.81 -10.68 30.64
C TRP A 218 -13.28 -9.39 31.31
N VAL A 219 -12.35 -8.46 31.51
CA VAL A 219 -12.63 -7.12 32.05
C VAL A 219 -12.11 -6.05 31.08
N GLU A 220 -12.85 -4.95 30.96
CA GLU A 220 -12.40 -3.79 30.18
C GLU A 220 -11.05 -3.29 30.72
N TYR A 221 -10.10 -3.13 29.81
CA TYR A 221 -8.74 -2.69 30.11
C TYR A 221 -8.51 -1.24 29.68
N MET A 222 -8.89 -0.92 28.45
CA MET A 222 -8.69 0.41 27.88
C MET A 222 -9.73 0.68 26.80
N ARG A 223 -10.18 1.92 26.72
CA ARG A 223 -11.09 2.39 25.67
C ARG A 223 -10.41 3.47 24.86
N VAL A 224 -10.29 3.23 23.55
CA VAL A 224 -9.73 4.16 22.57
C VAL A 224 -10.88 4.81 21.81
N GLN A 225 -11.00 6.13 21.92
CA GLN A 225 -12.04 6.87 21.23
C GLN A 225 -11.91 6.71 19.73
N HIS A 226 -13.05 6.76 19.03
CA HIS A 226 -13.08 6.56 17.57
C HIS A 226 -12.04 7.43 16.84
N ASP A 227 -11.90 8.69 17.22
CA ASP A 227 -11.02 9.64 16.54
C ASP A 227 -9.53 9.32 16.74
N ASP A 228 -9.17 8.58 17.80
CA ASP A 228 -7.80 8.14 18.10
C ASP A 228 -7.46 6.76 17.48
N LYS A 229 -8.47 5.99 17.04
CA LYS A 229 -8.28 4.65 16.44
C LYS A 229 -7.25 4.61 15.31
N PRO A 230 -7.19 5.61 14.39
CA PRO A 230 -6.27 5.53 13.25
C PRO A 230 -4.78 5.45 13.62
N ILE A 231 -4.44 5.88 14.84
CA ILE A 231 -3.05 5.99 15.30
C ILE A 231 -2.81 5.36 16.68
N THR A 232 -3.81 4.71 17.29
CA THR A 232 -3.64 4.08 18.61
C THR A 232 -3.65 2.57 18.48
N LEU A 233 -2.51 1.94 18.80
CA LEU A 233 -2.38 0.48 18.74
C LEU A 233 -1.30 -0.02 19.72
N PRO A 234 -1.52 -1.21 20.32
CA PRO A 234 -0.49 -1.92 21.06
C PRO A 234 0.58 -2.45 20.11
N LEU A 235 1.85 -2.41 20.52
CA LEU A 235 2.97 -2.89 19.71
C LEU A 235 3.51 -4.25 20.21
N THR A 236 4.03 -4.27 21.42
CA THR A 236 4.64 -5.46 22.03
C THR A 236 4.86 -5.25 23.53
N PHE A 237 5.14 -6.33 24.23
CA PHE A 237 5.61 -6.28 25.60
C PHE A 237 7.13 -6.07 25.67
N ASP A 238 7.61 -5.54 26.81
CA ASP A 238 9.01 -5.60 27.17
C ASP A 238 9.45 -7.05 27.44
N LYS A 239 10.74 -7.28 27.63
CA LYS A 239 11.28 -8.61 27.90
C LYS A 239 10.67 -9.31 29.12
N SER A 240 10.27 -8.54 30.13
CA SER A 240 9.70 -9.07 31.36
C SER A 240 8.20 -9.39 31.31
N ASN A 241 7.50 -8.99 30.24
CA ASN A 241 6.04 -9.00 30.08
C ASN A 241 5.29 -8.12 31.10
N ASN A 242 6.01 -7.23 31.81
CA ASN A 242 5.41 -6.32 32.77
C ASN A 242 5.06 -4.96 32.20
N PHE A 243 5.76 -4.54 31.13
CA PHE A 243 5.51 -3.27 30.47
C PHE A 243 5.06 -3.51 29.02
N MET A 244 4.25 -2.60 28.52
CA MET A 244 3.75 -2.67 27.16
C MET A 244 4.05 -1.38 26.37
N TYR A 245 4.56 -1.52 25.16
CA TYR A 245 4.77 -0.43 24.21
C TYR A 245 3.51 -0.21 23.39
N TRP A 246 3.11 1.05 23.25
CA TRP A 246 1.98 1.46 22.45
C TRP A 246 2.31 2.68 21.59
N ILE A 247 1.64 2.84 20.47
CA ILE A 247 1.46 4.14 19.83
C ILE A 247 0.10 4.65 20.29
N MET A 248 0.05 5.91 20.80
CA MET A 248 -1.19 6.49 21.33
C MET A 248 -1.48 7.84 20.68
N GLY A 249 -2.74 8.01 20.22
CA GLY A 249 -3.25 9.24 19.62
C GLY A 249 -3.80 10.26 20.60
N GLU A 250 -4.01 9.87 21.85
CA GLU A 250 -4.55 10.76 22.89
C GLU A 250 -3.65 12.00 23.05
N GLY A 251 -4.24 13.20 22.85
CA GLY A 251 -3.51 14.47 22.96
C GLY A 251 -2.53 14.76 21.82
N SER A 252 -2.46 13.91 20.78
CA SER A 252 -1.56 14.08 19.64
C SER A 252 -2.28 13.79 18.33
N ASP A 253 -2.01 14.57 17.28
CA ASP A 253 -2.50 14.28 15.92
C ASP A 253 -1.66 13.19 15.25
N LEU A 254 -0.36 13.16 15.50
CA LEU A 254 0.59 12.25 14.84
C LEU A 254 0.88 10.98 15.66
N GLY A 255 0.54 10.97 16.95
CA GLY A 255 0.78 9.88 17.88
C GLY A 255 2.09 10.00 18.67
N ASN A 256 2.09 9.38 19.85
CA ASN A 256 3.24 9.23 20.73
C ASN A 256 3.57 7.74 20.88
N LEU A 257 4.83 7.38 20.83
CA LEU A 257 5.29 6.08 21.32
C LEU A 257 5.41 6.16 22.83
N VAL A 258 4.67 5.31 23.52
CA VAL A 258 4.63 5.27 24.98
C VAL A 258 4.96 3.86 25.49
N VAL A 259 5.43 3.79 26.74
CA VAL A 259 5.55 2.57 27.51
C VAL A 259 4.86 2.76 28.88
N PHE A 260 4.23 1.72 29.38
CA PHE A 260 3.59 1.76 30.70
C PHE A 260 3.51 0.36 31.31
N PRO A 261 3.45 0.25 32.67
CA PRO A 261 3.19 -1.01 33.32
C PRO A 261 1.85 -1.59 32.89
N PHE A 262 1.82 -2.86 32.47
CA PHE A 262 0.60 -3.50 31.99
C PHE A 262 -0.54 -3.45 33.01
N GLU A 263 -0.23 -3.55 34.31
CA GLU A 263 -1.22 -3.50 35.39
C GLU A 263 -1.72 -2.08 35.72
N ASP A 264 -1.01 -1.03 35.27
CA ASP A 264 -1.39 0.37 35.49
C ASP A 264 -1.10 1.25 34.28
N PRO A 265 -2.00 1.25 33.26
CA PRO A 265 -1.84 2.04 32.07
C PRO A 265 -1.83 3.57 32.28
N ALA A 266 -2.17 4.03 33.49
CA ALA A 266 -2.12 5.46 33.81
C ALA A 266 -0.68 5.98 33.98
N GLN A 267 0.27 5.11 34.33
CA GLN A 267 1.70 5.47 34.47
C GLN A 267 2.43 5.47 33.11
N LYS A 268 1.93 6.28 32.17
CA LYS A 268 2.50 6.39 30.81
C LYS A 268 3.80 7.19 30.83
N GLU A 269 4.85 6.65 30.21
CA GLU A 269 6.08 7.36 29.84
C GLU A 269 6.11 7.55 28.32
N ILE A 270 6.32 8.78 27.84
CA ILE A 270 6.47 9.08 26.41
C ILE A 270 7.93 8.87 26.02
N LEU A 271 8.18 7.88 25.16
CA LEU A 271 9.50 7.59 24.61
C LEU A 271 9.80 8.42 23.38
N TYR A 272 8.78 8.70 22.55
CA TYR A 272 8.93 9.48 21.34
C TYR A 272 7.63 10.17 20.97
N THR A 273 7.72 11.44 20.58
CA THR A 273 6.60 12.21 20.00
C THR A 273 6.87 12.39 18.51
N ALA A 274 5.94 11.96 17.68
CA ALA A 274 6.03 12.10 16.23
C ALA A 274 6.10 13.58 15.82
N GLN A 275 6.97 13.90 14.85
CA GLN A 275 7.34 15.27 14.50
C GLN A 275 6.68 15.76 13.19
N LYS A 276 6.59 14.90 12.17
CA LYS A 276 6.14 15.28 10.83
C LYS A 276 5.03 14.39 10.28
N ALA A 277 5.08 13.12 10.64
CA ALA A 277 4.15 12.10 10.18
C ALA A 277 3.85 11.12 11.30
N GLN A 278 2.84 10.32 11.15
CA GLN A 278 2.59 9.21 12.09
C GLN A 278 3.81 8.30 12.16
N ILE A 279 4.01 7.68 13.32
CA ILE A 279 5.02 6.63 13.50
C ILE A 279 4.71 5.50 12.52
N GLY A 280 5.57 5.31 11.52
CA GLY A 280 5.38 4.31 10.47
C GLY A 280 5.92 2.94 10.84
N ASN A 281 7.02 2.90 11.60
CA ASN A 281 7.62 1.66 12.09
C ASN A 281 8.43 1.92 13.37
N VAL A 282 8.42 0.94 14.27
CA VAL A 282 9.23 0.92 15.48
C VAL A 282 10.16 -0.28 15.41
N LEU A 283 11.45 -0.03 15.39
CA LEU A 283 12.47 -1.06 15.38
C LEU A 283 12.80 -1.44 16.83
N ILE A 284 12.54 -2.69 17.18
CA ILE A 284 12.68 -3.23 18.54
C ILE A 284 13.67 -4.39 18.51
N HIS A 285 14.54 -4.47 19.52
CA HIS A 285 15.47 -5.59 19.68
C HIS A 285 14.70 -6.91 19.79
N PRO A 286 15.02 -7.95 19.00
CA PRO A 286 14.21 -9.16 18.93
C PRO A 286 14.09 -9.92 20.26
N ILE A 287 15.15 -9.92 21.10
CA ILE A 287 15.17 -10.61 22.40
C ILE A 287 14.92 -9.64 23.56
N ASP A 288 15.73 -8.57 23.64
CA ASP A 288 15.69 -7.67 24.82
C ASP A 288 14.51 -6.71 24.81
N LYS A 289 13.78 -6.65 23.68
CA LYS A 289 12.61 -5.81 23.49
C LYS A 289 12.85 -4.32 23.76
N THR A 290 14.12 -3.88 23.71
CA THR A 290 14.47 -2.47 23.82
C THR A 290 14.21 -1.74 22.51
N LEU A 291 13.81 -0.48 22.62
CA LEU A 291 13.60 0.40 21.46
C LEU A 291 14.95 0.71 20.79
N LEU A 292 15.07 0.48 19.50
CA LEU A 292 16.25 0.77 18.69
C LEU A 292 16.09 2.05 17.87
N ALA A 293 14.97 2.16 17.16
CA ALA A 293 14.69 3.31 16.30
C ALA A 293 13.20 3.44 15.98
N VAL A 294 12.80 4.63 15.58
CA VAL A 294 11.45 4.96 15.08
C VAL A 294 11.57 5.51 13.67
N THR A 295 10.63 5.18 12.81
CA THR A 295 10.56 5.71 11.44
C THR A 295 9.29 6.54 11.25
N GLU A 296 9.45 7.75 10.73
CA GLU A 296 8.35 8.55 10.19
C GLU A 296 8.43 8.59 8.67
N VAL A 297 7.29 8.64 7.99
CA VAL A 297 7.22 8.75 6.54
C VAL A 297 6.29 9.88 6.15
N TYR A 298 6.86 11.06 5.90
CA TYR A 298 6.10 12.17 5.32
C TYR A 298 6.29 12.17 3.79
N HIS A 299 7.25 12.91 3.26
CA HIS A 299 7.62 12.80 1.84
C HIS A 299 8.54 11.60 1.57
N LYS A 300 9.46 11.32 2.50
CA LYS A 300 10.40 10.19 2.46
C LYS A 300 10.50 9.55 3.84
N PRO A 301 10.88 8.27 3.94
CA PRO A 301 11.20 7.67 5.22
C PRO A 301 12.36 8.40 5.91
N GLU A 302 12.14 8.79 7.17
CA GLU A 302 13.15 9.35 8.07
C GLU A 302 13.27 8.46 9.30
N LEU A 303 14.51 8.14 9.70
CA LEU A 303 14.80 7.26 10.83
C LEU A 303 15.33 8.07 12.01
N PHE A 304 14.75 7.85 13.19
CA PHE A 304 15.13 8.46 14.46
C PHE A 304 15.65 7.38 15.39
N VAL A 305 16.92 7.50 15.82
CA VAL A 305 17.57 6.48 16.63
C VAL A 305 17.34 6.73 18.10
N ALA A 306 16.96 5.69 18.83
CA ALA A 306 16.65 5.73 20.25
C ALA A 306 17.72 5.05 21.13
N ASN A 307 18.66 4.32 20.53
CA ASN A 307 19.64 3.50 21.24
C ASN A 307 21.05 3.80 20.78
N ASP A 308 21.89 4.30 21.67
CA ASP A 308 23.28 4.72 21.36
C ASP A 308 24.15 3.57 20.82
N THR A 309 23.95 2.34 21.29
CA THR A 309 24.71 1.17 20.84
C THR A 309 24.40 0.77 19.40
N PHE A 310 23.24 1.23 18.87
CA PHE A 310 22.80 1.00 17.51
C PHE A 310 23.06 2.21 16.59
N MET A 311 23.41 3.36 17.16
CA MET A 311 23.61 4.62 16.46
C MET A 311 24.71 4.51 15.41
N GLU A 312 25.86 3.93 15.76
CA GLU A 312 27.01 3.80 14.83
C GLU A 312 26.67 2.91 13.63
N ASP A 313 25.94 1.80 13.87
CA ASP A 313 25.52 0.89 12.81
C ASP A 313 24.58 1.59 11.81
N LEU A 314 23.57 2.29 12.33
CA LEU A 314 22.62 3.01 11.51
C LEU A 314 23.26 4.18 10.77
N GLN A 315 24.18 4.92 11.41
CA GLN A 315 24.89 6.02 10.76
C GLN A 315 25.77 5.53 9.61
N TYR A 316 26.47 4.42 9.79
CA TYR A 316 27.22 3.78 8.71
C TYR A 316 26.27 3.40 7.54
N LEU A 317 25.15 2.76 7.84
CA LEU A 317 24.20 2.31 6.82
C LEU A 317 23.56 3.48 6.07
N VAL A 318 23.13 4.55 6.76
CA VAL A 318 22.59 5.75 6.12
C VAL A 318 23.60 6.38 5.17
N ASN A 319 24.89 6.45 5.58
CA ASN A 319 25.96 7.03 4.77
C ASN A 319 26.39 6.14 3.60
N LEU A 320 26.05 4.85 3.60
CA LEU A 320 26.36 3.94 2.50
C LEU A 320 25.66 4.35 1.19
N LYS A 321 24.43 4.87 1.29
CA LYS A 321 23.64 5.33 0.14
C LYS A 321 22.82 6.59 0.50
N PRO A 322 23.45 7.77 0.52
CA PRO A 322 22.79 9.02 0.96
C PRO A 322 21.58 9.43 0.11
N SER A 323 21.52 8.98 -1.17
CA SER A 323 20.37 9.26 -2.08
C SER A 323 19.12 8.45 -1.74
N GLY A 324 19.24 7.35 -0.99
CA GLY A 324 18.15 6.46 -0.63
C GLY A 324 17.81 6.51 0.86
N SER A 325 16.56 6.18 1.21
CA SER A 325 16.13 6.07 2.60
C SER A 325 16.35 4.65 3.12
N LEU A 326 17.11 4.50 4.19
CA LEU A 326 17.41 3.20 4.81
C LEU A 326 16.12 2.51 5.31
N ARG A 327 16.01 1.23 5.02
CA ARG A 327 15.02 0.31 5.59
C ARG A 327 15.71 -0.95 6.08
N VAL A 328 15.51 -1.30 7.33
CA VAL A 328 15.89 -2.62 7.87
C VAL A 328 14.78 -3.60 7.51
N ILE A 329 15.09 -4.62 6.70
CA ILE A 329 14.14 -5.63 6.22
C ILE A 329 14.00 -6.74 7.27
N SER A 330 15.14 -7.23 7.78
CA SER A 330 15.21 -8.35 8.70
C SER A 330 16.50 -8.30 9.51
N MET A 331 16.46 -8.83 10.73
CA MET A 331 17.59 -8.93 11.64
C MET A 331 17.72 -10.35 12.16
N SER A 332 18.96 -10.83 12.36
CA SER A 332 19.16 -12.06 13.13
C SER A 332 18.79 -11.86 14.59
N ILE A 333 18.46 -12.97 15.26
CA ILE A 333 18.00 -12.90 16.66
C ILE A 333 19.06 -12.38 17.61
N ASP A 334 20.35 -12.62 17.30
CA ASP A 334 21.52 -12.14 18.04
C ASP A 334 21.98 -10.73 17.63
N MET A 335 21.26 -10.08 16.70
CA MET A 335 21.60 -8.76 16.17
C MET A 335 22.97 -8.68 15.47
N SER A 336 23.58 -9.81 15.09
CA SER A 336 24.88 -9.82 14.42
C SER A 336 24.82 -9.45 12.95
N THR A 337 23.67 -9.68 12.31
CA THR A 337 23.49 -9.53 10.86
C THR A 337 22.12 -8.91 10.54
N PHE A 338 22.11 -7.97 9.59
CA PHE A 338 20.89 -7.34 9.09
C PHE A 338 20.79 -7.48 7.58
N LEU A 339 19.56 -7.61 7.09
CA LEU A 339 19.22 -7.31 5.71
C LEU A 339 18.64 -5.91 5.63
N VAL A 340 19.22 -5.08 4.78
CA VAL A 340 18.79 -3.70 4.60
C VAL A 340 18.58 -3.37 3.13
N THR A 341 17.73 -2.38 2.87
CA THR A 341 17.53 -1.80 1.54
C THR A 341 17.45 -0.28 1.66
N PHE A 342 17.57 0.40 0.52
CA PHE A 342 17.48 1.85 0.44
C PHE A 342 16.36 2.22 -0.51
N ALA A 343 15.28 2.78 0.02
CA ALA A 343 14.17 3.24 -0.81
C ALA A 343 14.62 4.42 -1.68
N SER A 344 14.60 4.22 -3.00
CA SER A 344 14.82 5.23 -4.02
C SER A 344 13.72 5.10 -5.07
N SER A 345 13.33 6.20 -5.71
CA SER A 345 12.29 6.16 -6.74
C SER A 345 12.83 5.80 -8.13
N ASP A 346 14.10 6.12 -8.38
CA ASP A 346 14.79 5.97 -9.66
C ASP A 346 15.70 4.76 -9.74
N GLU A 347 15.63 3.87 -8.75
CA GLU A 347 16.33 2.60 -8.73
C GLU A 347 15.47 1.51 -8.09
N PRO A 348 15.49 0.27 -8.60
CA PRO A 348 14.91 -0.87 -7.91
C PRO A 348 15.61 -1.12 -6.57
N ASN A 349 14.84 -1.66 -5.60
CA ASN A 349 15.37 -1.96 -4.28
C ASN A 349 16.39 -3.10 -4.34
N ASP A 350 17.66 -2.76 -4.19
CA ASP A 350 18.73 -3.73 -3.94
C ASP A 350 18.79 -4.08 -2.46
N ILE A 351 19.09 -5.33 -2.14
CA ILE A 351 19.17 -5.85 -0.78
C ILE A 351 20.63 -6.03 -0.41
N TYR A 352 21.02 -5.43 0.70
CA TYR A 352 22.36 -5.53 1.25
C TYR A 352 22.32 -6.38 2.51
N ILE A 353 23.38 -7.16 2.73
CA ILE A 353 23.64 -7.86 3.99
C ILE A 353 24.68 -7.08 4.77
N TYR A 354 24.33 -6.63 5.97
CA TYR A 354 25.21 -5.92 6.89
C TYR A 354 25.61 -6.81 8.05
N ARG A 355 26.92 -6.91 8.30
CA ARG A 355 27.49 -7.69 9.39
C ARG A 355 28.10 -6.75 10.43
N ARG A 356 27.55 -6.71 11.63
CA ARG A 356 27.98 -5.79 12.69
C ARG A 356 29.41 -6.04 13.17
N TRP A 357 29.85 -7.31 13.20
CA TRP A 357 31.17 -7.69 13.68
C TRP A 357 32.34 -7.07 12.88
N ASN A 358 32.14 -6.78 11.61
CA ASN A 358 33.14 -6.13 10.74
C ASN A 358 32.68 -4.77 10.21
N LYS A 359 31.48 -4.32 10.60
CA LYS A 359 30.83 -3.07 10.18
C LYS A 359 30.81 -2.91 8.66
N LYS A 360 30.49 -3.99 7.91
CA LYS A 360 30.50 -4.00 6.45
C LYS A 360 29.15 -4.41 5.88
N ALA A 361 28.64 -3.63 4.95
CA ALA A 361 27.49 -3.95 4.13
C ALA A 361 27.93 -4.32 2.71
N GLU A 362 27.36 -5.39 2.17
CA GLU A 362 27.64 -5.90 0.83
C GLU A 362 26.33 -6.10 0.07
N LEU A 363 26.33 -5.78 -1.24
CA LEU A 363 25.20 -6.09 -2.12
C LEU A 363 24.98 -7.61 -2.12
N PHE A 364 23.82 -8.02 -1.68
CA PHE A 364 23.47 -9.43 -1.55
C PHE A 364 22.54 -9.92 -2.66
N MET A 365 21.50 -9.14 -2.99
CA MET A 365 20.51 -9.45 -4.01
C MET A 365 20.04 -8.19 -4.73
N SER A 366 19.77 -8.31 -6.04
CA SER A 366 19.11 -7.27 -6.82
C SER A 366 17.75 -7.77 -7.26
N THR A 367 16.68 -7.09 -6.85
CA THR A 367 15.30 -7.55 -7.11
C THR A 367 14.91 -7.43 -8.58
N ARG A 368 15.48 -6.45 -9.31
CA ARG A 368 15.21 -6.18 -10.73
C ARG A 368 16.46 -5.70 -11.46
N PRO A 369 17.47 -6.58 -11.62
CA PRO A 369 18.77 -6.19 -12.21
C PRO A 369 18.63 -5.70 -13.67
N GLU A 370 17.63 -6.17 -14.41
CA GLU A 370 17.36 -5.81 -15.80
C GLU A 370 17.00 -4.33 -15.97
N LEU A 371 16.47 -3.70 -14.92
CA LEU A 371 16.11 -2.27 -14.94
C LEU A 371 17.30 -1.34 -14.79
N LYS A 372 18.46 -1.83 -14.36
CA LYS A 372 19.66 -0.98 -14.11
C LYS A 372 20.22 -0.30 -15.37
N LYS A 373 19.87 -0.79 -16.56
CA LYS A 373 20.28 -0.19 -17.82
C LYS A 373 19.39 0.97 -18.29
N TYR A 374 18.21 1.14 -17.67
CA TYR A 374 17.25 2.17 -18.06
C TYR A 374 17.29 3.35 -17.07
N THR A 375 17.01 4.55 -17.59
CA THR A 375 16.77 5.72 -16.73
C THR A 375 15.33 5.70 -16.23
N LEU A 376 15.15 5.63 -14.92
CA LEU A 376 13.84 5.60 -14.27
C LEU A 376 13.46 7.00 -13.77
N ASN A 377 12.17 7.18 -13.49
CA ASN A 377 11.62 8.44 -12.99
C ASN A 377 12.07 8.76 -11.56
N LYS A 378 12.25 10.05 -11.29
CA LYS A 378 12.30 10.56 -9.92
C LYS A 378 10.89 10.85 -9.44
N GLN A 379 10.60 10.46 -8.19
CA GLN A 379 9.35 10.79 -7.52
C GLN A 379 9.62 11.93 -6.52
N VAL A 380 8.83 12.99 -6.60
CA VAL A 380 8.95 14.17 -5.75
C VAL A 380 7.71 14.26 -4.86
N GLY A 381 7.92 14.28 -3.54
CA GLY A 381 6.85 14.57 -2.57
C GLY A 381 6.69 16.08 -2.39
N PHE A 382 5.45 16.54 -2.37
CA PHE A 382 5.11 17.96 -2.20
C PHE A 382 3.75 18.11 -1.50
N ASP A 383 3.47 19.32 -1.04
CA ASP A 383 2.20 19.67 -0.43
C ASP A 383 1.50 20.74 -1.26
N PHE A 384 0.18 20.70 -1.28
CA PHE A 384 -0.67 21.74 -1.84
C PHE A 384 -1.86 22.04 -0.90
N ARG A 385 -2.56 23.17 -1.13
CA ARG A 385 -3.77 23.51 -0.40
C ARG A 385 -4.99 23.10 -1.19
N ALA A 386 -5.86 22.31 -0.56
CA ALA A 386 -7.20 22.06 -1.07
C ALA A 386 -8.05 23.33 -0.99
N ARG A 387 -9.18 23.37 -1.69
CA ARG A 387 -10.12 24.51 -1.75
C ARG A 387 -10.67 24.96 -0.40
N ASP A 388 -10.65 24.10 0.61
CA ASP A 388 -11.05 24.37 2.00
C ASP A 388 -9.86 24.57 2.93
N ASP A 389 -8.68 24.89 2.35
CA ASP A 389 -7.42 25.21 3.01
C ASP A 389 -6.76 24.03 3.76
N MET A 390 -7.25 22.78 3.56
CA MET A 390 -6.56 21.61 4.09
C MET A 390 -5.26 21.37 3.33
N THR A 391 -4.17 21.07 4.07
CA THR A 391 -2.91 20.64 3.46
C THR A 391 -3.01 19.20 3.03
N ILE A 392 -2.77 18.94 1.75
CA ILE A 392 -2.79 17.62 1.15
C ILE A 392 -1.39 17.30 0.62
N GLN A 393 -0.88 16.14 1.00
CA GLN A 393 0.39 15.63 0.51
C GLN A 393 0.18 14.86 -0.81
N ALA A 394 1.11 15.03 -1.76
CA ALA A 394 1.07 14.32 -3.03
C ALA A 394 2.49 13.93 -3.50
N TYR A 395 2.54 13.03 -4.47
CA TYR A 395 3.76 12.70 -5.21
C TYR A 395 3.58 13.00 -6.70
N LEU A 396 4.64 13.54 -7.30
CA LEU A 396 4.74 13.74 -8.74
C LEU A 396 5.92 12.94 -9.29
N SER A 397 5.69 12.20 -10.37
CA SER A 397 6.72 11.57 -11.18
C SER A 397 6.62 12.10 -12.61
N LEU A 398 7.71 12.63 -13.14
CA LEU A 398 7.78 13.11 -14.53
C LEU A 398 8.50 12.10 -15.43
N PRO A 399 8.23 12.10 -16.75
CA PRO A 399 9.05 11.35 -17.71
C PRO A 399 10.53 11.69 -17.53
N PRO A 400 11.45 10.70 -17.42
CA PRO A 400 12.86 10.96 -17.11
C PRO A 400 13.57 11.91 -18.09
N GLN A 401 13.11 11.96 -19.33
CA GLN A 401 13.65 12.80 -20.41
C GLN A 401 12.98 14.17 -20.51
N ALA A 402 11.94 14.46 -19.71
CA ALA A 402 11.26 15.75 -19.75
C ALA A 402 12.24 16.87 -19.32
N PRO A 403 12.49 17.88 -20.16
CA PRO A 403 13.34 19.00 -19.78
C PRO A 403 12.64 19.80 -18.70
N LEU A 404 13.38 20.17 -17.64
CA LEU A 404 12.86 20.90 -16.48
C LEU A 404 13.27 22.36 -16.53
N LEU A 405 12.38 23.24 -16.08
CA LEU A 405 12.67 24.65 -15.89
C LEU A 405 13.51 24.85 -14.61
N LYS A 406 14.52 25.75 -14.70
CA LYS A 406 15.27 26.20 -13.54
C LYS A 406 14.45 27.21 -12.74
N SER A 407 14.78 27.39 -11.46
CA SER A 407 14.10 28.37 -10.58
C SER A 407 14.17 29.81 -11.10
N SER A 408 15.19 30.16 -11.91
CA SER A 408 15.29 31.47 -12.55
C SER A 408 14.37 31.69 -13.77
N GLN A 409 13.71 30.62 -14.23
CA GLN A 409 12.84 30.62 -15.42
C GLN A 409 11.34 30.60 -15.06
N VAL A 410 11.03 30.57 -13.79
CA VAL A 410 9.66 30.52 -13.27
C VAL A 410 9.35 31.71 -12.38
N PRO A 411 8.07 32.08 -12.15
CA PRO A 411 7.68 33.10 -11.19
C PRO A 411 8.21 32.80 -9.78
N ASP A 412 8.42 33.85 -8.96
CA ASP A 412 8.96 33.71 -7.60
C ASP A 412 8.20 32.72 -6.72
N GLY A 413 6.87 32.68 -6.82
CA GLY A 413 6.02 31.77 -6.07
C GLY A 413 6.17 30.28 -6.49
N ASP A 414 6.78 30.00 -7.65
CA ASP A 414 6.95 28.66 -8.19
C ASP A 414 8.40 28.14 -8.07
N ARG A 415 9.32 28.96 -7.59
CA ARG A 415 10.74 28.61 -7.46
C ARG A 415 10.97 27.39 -6.58
N VAL A 416 10.18 27.22 -5.54
CA VAL A 416 10.26 26.02 -4.66
C VAL A 416 9.98 24.75 -5.43
N TYR A 417 8.99 24.73 -6.29
CA TYR A 417 8.63 23.56 -7.11
C TYR A 417 9.63 23.31 -8.24
N ALA A 418 10.18 24.38 -8.85
CA ALA A 418 11.25 24.24 -9.85
C ALA A 418 12.53 23.67 -9.23
N ASN A 419 12.90 24.08 -8.00
CA ASN A 419 14.04 23.53 -7.26
C ASN A 419 13.85 22.06 -6.89
N LEU A 420 12.62 21.63 -6.68
CA LEU A 420 12.26 20.22 -6.47
C LEU A 420 12.27 19.39 -7.77
N GLY A 421 12.40 20.05 -8.95
CA GLY A 421 12.36 19.37 -10.25
C GLY A 421 10.96 18.99 -10.70
N MET A 422 9.93 19.76 -10.33
CA MET A 422 8.54 19.47 -10.62
C MET A 422 8.00 20.16 -11.87
N ILE A 423 8.65 21.23 -12.37
CA ILE A 423 8.10 22.05 -13.45
C ILE A 423 8.80 21.69 -14.77
N PRO A 424 8.11 21.00 -15.71
CA PRO A 424 8.65 20.70 -17.02
C PRO A 424 8.60 21.95 -17.92
N ALA A 425 9.48 22.00 -18.93
CA ALA A 425 9.50 23.07 -19.90
C ALA A 425 8.26 23.11 -20.81
N VAL A 426 7.55 21.98 -20.91
CA VAL A 426 6.30 21.84 -21.66
C VAL A 426 5.32 21.03 -20.79
N PRO A 427 4.06 21.48 -20.63
CA PRO A 427 3.06 20.73 -19.90
C PRO A 427 2.91 19.31 -20.42
N GLN A 428 2.86 18.35 -19.52
CA GLN A 428 2.85 16.91 -19.82
C GLN A 428 1.41 16.36 -19.93
N LYS A 429 1.24 15.26 -20.65
CA LYS A 429 0.12 14.34 -20.48
C LYS A 429 0.21 13.76 -19.08
N MET A 430 -0.91 13.65 -18.35
CA MET A 430 -0.86 13.24 -16.94
C MET A 430 -1.85 12.12 -16.64
N ILE A 431 -1.41 11.19 -15.80
CA ILE A 431 -2.27 10.17 -15.19
C ILE A 431 -2.34 10.46 -13.69
N VAL A 432 -3.55 10.66 -13.19
CA VAL A 432 -3.83 10.69 -11.76
C VAL A 432 -4.02 9.24 -11.32
N LEU A 433 -3.04 8.72 -10.58
CA LEU A 433 -3.04 7.36 -10.06
C LEU A 433 -3.54 7.38 -8.63
N VAL A 434 -4.75 6.85 -8.39
CA VAL A 434 -5.46 6.94 -7.10
C VAL A 434 -5.33 5.65 -6.33
N HIS A 435 -4.80 5.72 -5.11
CA HIS A 435 -4.67 4.54 -4.25
C HIS A 435 -6.00 4.02 -3.72
N GLY A 436 -6.02 2.74 -3.37
CA GLY A 436 -7.15 2.07 -2.73
C GLY A 436 -7.24 2.34 -1.22
N GLY A 437 -8.12 1.66 -0.56
CA GLY A 437 -8.36 1.78 0.87
C GLY A 437 -9.79 2.22 1.21
N PRO A 438 -10.10 3.51 1.51
CA PRO A 438 -9.27 4.71 1.39
C PRO A 438 -8.26 4.93 2.52
N LYS A 439 -8.39 4.25 3.68
CA LYS A 439 -7.44 4.31 4.79
C LYS A 439 -6.14 3.56 4.43
N ALA A 440 -5.43 4.10 3.43
CA ALA A 440 -4.13 3.69 2.93
C ALA A 440 -3.34 4.94 2.54
N ARG A 441 -2.24 4.79 1.81
CA ARG A 441 -1.49 5.93 1.24
C ARG A 441 -0.57 5.51 0.12
N ASP A 442 -0.19 6.47 -0.72
CA ASP A 442 0.97 6.35 -1.59
C ASP A 442 2.26 6.59 -0.80
N HIS A 443 3.34 5.92 -1.20
CA HIS A 443 4.64 5.96 -0.56
C HIS A 443 5.74 6.41 -1.51
N TYR A 444 6.81 6.99 -0.93
CA TYR A 444 8.04 7.23 -1.65
C TYR A 444 8.79 5.92 -1.93
N GLY A 445 9.25 5.76 -3.17
CA GLY A 445 10.11 4.66 -3.57
C GLY A 445 9.88 4.19 -5.00
N PHE A 446 10.62 3.17 -5.41
CA PHE A 446 10.47 2.57 -6.73
C PHE A 446 9.09 1.91 -6.89
N SER A 447 8.41 2.28 -7.95
CA SER A 447 7.13 1.71 -8.37
C SER A 447 7.22 1.28 -9.84
N PRO A 448 7.00 -0.01 -10.17
CA PRO A 448 6.92 -0.46 -11.56
C PRO A 448 5.86 0.31 -12.36
N MET A 449 4.73 0.66 -11.71
CA MET A 449 3.65 1.42 -12.31
C MET A 449 4.10 2.83 -12.71
N ASN A 450 4.77 3.56 -11.79
CA ASN A 450 5.30 4.89 -12.09
C ASN A 450 6.38 4.83 -13.18
N ALA A 451 7.30 3.86 -13.08
CA ALA A 451 8.35 3.66 -14.08
C ALA A 451 7.76 3.37 -15.48
N TRP A 452 6.71 2.55 -15.54
CA TRP A 452 6.01 2.24 -16.76
C TRP A 452 5.34 3.47 -17.37
N LEU A 453 4.46 4.14 -16.62
CA LEU A 453 3.69 5.27 -17.12
C LEU A 453 4.59 6.44 -17.53
N THR A 454 5.64 6.73 -16.76
CA THR A 454 6.57 7.81 -17.08
C THR A 454 7.45 7.48 -18.29
N ASN A 455 7.84 6.23 -18.49
CA ASN A 455 8.57 5.78 -19.66
C ASN A 455 7.70 5.87 -20.95
N ARG A 456 6.36 5.78 -20.82
CA ARG A 456 5.40 6.00 -21.91
C ARG A 456 5.10 7.48 -22.19
N GLY A 457 5.73 8.39 -21.45
CA GLY A 457 5.64 9.82 -21.64
C GLY A 457 4.54 10.50 -20.81
N TYR A 458 4.01 9.85 -19.79
CA TYR A 458 3.01 10.43 -18.89
C TYR A 458 3.65 10.96 -17.61
N ALA A 459 3.27 12.14 -17.16
CA ALA A 459 3.42 12.52 -15.76
C ALA A 459 2.47 11.67 -14.91
N VAL A 460 2.90 11.28 -13.71
CA VAL A 460 2.07 10.53 -12.76
C VAL A 460 1.89 11.37 -11.50
N LEU A 461 0.64 11.69 -11.18
CA LEU A 461 0.24 12.39 -9.97
C LEU A 461 -0.45 11.43 -9.02
N GLN A 462 0.08 11.28 -7.81
CA GLN A 462 -0.45 10.44 -6.74
C GLN A 462 -0.82 11.33 -5.56
N VAL A 463 -2.08 11.29 -5.13
CA VAL A 463 -2.62 12.21 -4.13
C VAL A 463 -2.98 11.45 -2.87
N ASN A 464 -2.39 11.81 -1.74
CA ASN A 464 -2.80 11.33 -0.44
C ASN A 464 -3.93 12.23 0.08
N PHE A 465 -5.12 12.06 -0.52
CA PHE A 465 -6.33 12.81 -0.21
C PHE A 465 -6.78 12.59 1.25
N ARG A 466 -7.68 13.45 1.76
CA ARG A 466 -8.26 13.22 3.10
C ARG A 466 -8.84 11.81 3.23
N GLY A 467 -8.63 11.16 4.36
CA GLY A 467 -8.88 9.73 4.54
C GLY A 467 -7.62 8.88 4.44
N SER A 468 -6.55 9.38 3.78
CA SER A 468 -5.26 8.69 3.74
C SER A 468 -4.62 8.62 5.12
N THR A 469 -3.86 7.53 5.36
CA THR A 469 -3.17 7.28 6.63
C THR A 469 -1.73 7.80 6.62
N GLY A 470 -1.13 7.95 7.79
CA GLY A 470 0.28 8.32 7.93
C GLY A 470 0.54 9.82 8.06
N PHE A 471 -0.48 10.67 7.95
CA PHE A 471 -0.36 12.14 8.00
C PHE A 471 -1.09 12.76 9.21
N GLY A 472 -1.46 11.97 10.19
CA GLY A 472 -2.22 12.37 11.35
C GLY A 472 -3.67 11.89 11.33
N LYS A 473 -4.26 11.74 12.52
CA LYS A 473 -5.65 11.33 12.66
C LYS A 473 -6.63 12.37 12.11
N ALA A 474 -6.26 13.65 12.13
CA ALA A 474 -7.08 14.73 11.58
C ALA A 474 -7.32 14.53 10.08
N LEU A 475 -6.27 14.26 9.28
CA LEU A 475 -6.41 13.99 7.85
C LEU A 475 -7.18 12.68 7.61
N THR A 476 -6.87 11.63 8.37
CA THR A 476 -7.53 10.33 8.21
C THR A 476 -9.02 10.43 8.53
N ASN A 477 -9.39 11.06 9.63
CA ASN A 477 -10.79 11.22 10.04
C ASN A 477 -11.57 12.23 9.16
N ALA A 478 -10.88 13.19 8.54
CA ALA A 478 -11.52 14.13 7.59
C ALA A 478 -12.09 13.44 6.35
N GLY A 479 -11.68 12.20 6.07
CA GLY A 479 -12.25 11.38 5.00
C GLY A 479 -13.55 10.66 5.37
N ASN A 480 -13.89 10.58 6.67
CA ASN A 480 -15.10 9.88 7.10
C ASN A 480 -16.36 10.55 6.54
N GLY A 481 -17.17 9.78 5.83
CA GLY A 481 -18.40 10.26 5.19
C GLY A 481 -18.20 11.07 3.91
N GLU A 482 -16.97 11.21 3.43
CA GLU A 482 -16.63 12.09 2.31
C GLU A 482 -16.36 11.34 0.98
N TRP A 483 -16.75 10.07 0.88
CA TRP A 483 -16.68 9.31 -0.37
C TRP A 483 -17.52 9.99 -1.47
N GLY A 484 -16.91 10.25 -2.64
CA GLY A 484 -17.52 10.98 -3.76
C GLY A 484 -17.82 12.45 -3.47
N ARG A 485 -17.22 13.03 -2.42
CA ARG A 485 -17.37 14.41 -1.98
C ARG A 485 -16.01 15.09 -1.84
N LYS A 486 -15.61 15.50 -0.63
CA LYS A 486 -14.33 16.22 -0.41
C LYS A 486 -13.10 15.39 -0.76
N MET A 487 -13.14 14.07 -0.62
CA MET A 487 -12.04 13.21 -1.05
C MET A 487 -11.82 13.33 -2.57
N HIS A 488 -12.90 13.31 -3.35
CA HIS A 488 -12.84 13.59 -4.79
C HIS A 488 -12.36 15.01 -5.09
N PHE A 489 -12.82 16.01 -4.30
CA PHE A 489 -12.39 17.40 -4.49
C PHE A 489 -10.91 17.61 -4.23
N ASP A 490 -10.29 16.91 -3.27
CA ASP A 490 -8.85 16.95 -3.06
C ASP A 490 -8.07 16.49 -4.31
N ILE A 491 -8.57 15.48 -5.00
CA ILE A 491 -7.99 14.99 -6.26
C ILE A 491 -8.13 16.03 -7.37
N LEU A 492 -9.32 16.65 -7.49
CA LEU A 492 -9.54 17.73 -8.47
C LEU A 492 -8.64 18.94 -8.20
N ASP A 493 -8.44 19.30 -6.94
CA ASP A 493 -7.58 20.42 -6.53
C ASP A 493 -6.09 20.13 -6.83
N ALA A 494 -5.66 18.85 -6.71
CA ALA A 494 -4.34 18.43 -7.12
C ALA A 494 -4.14 18.52 -8.65
N VAL A 495 -5.16 18.17 -9.43
CA VAL A 495 -5.15 18.35 -10.90
C VAL A 495 -5.06 19.83 -11.25
N GLU A 496 -5.87 20.67 -10.59
CA GLU A 496 -5.84 22.12 -10.81
C GLU A 496 -4.48 22.74 -10.43
N PHE A 497 -3.89 22.29 -9.32
CA PHE A 497 -2.53 22.65 -8.95
C PHE A 497 -1.54 22.30 -10.06
N ALA A 498 -1.54 21.06 -10.54
CA ALA A 498 -0.62 20.63 -11.59
C ALA A 498 -0.79 21.42 -12.89
N VAL A 499 -2.03 21.71 -13.29
CA VAL A 499 -2.33 22.52 -14.48
C VAL A 499 -1.90 23.98 -14.29
N SER A 500 -2.20 24.59 -13.13
CA SER A 500 -1.84 25.98 -12.84
C SER A 500 -0.33 26.22 -12.78
N LYS A 501 0.46 25.19 -12.41
CA LYS A 501 1.92 25.23 -12.39
C LYS A 501 2.56 24.89 -13.74
N GLY A 502 1.77 24.61 -14.78
CA GLY A 502 2.27 24.21 -16.08
C GLY A 502 2.88 22.79 -16.11
N ILE A 503 2.57 21.97 -15.11
CA ILE A 503 3.04 20.58 -15.03
C ILE A 503 2.24 19.72 -16.03
N ALA A 504 0.92 19.90 -16.09
CA ALA A 504 0.04 19.12 -16.93
C ALA A 504 -0.77 19.94 -17.90
N ASN A 505 -1.09 19.35 -19.07
CA ASN A 505 -2.05 19.92 -20.01
C ASN A 505 -3.48 19.52 -19.55
N ARG A 506 -4.33 20.51 -19.30
CA ARG A 506 -5.72 20.33 -18.84
C ARG A 506 -6.55 19.33 -19.65
N SER A 507 -6.36 19.31 -20.96
CA SER A 507 -7.11 18.43 -21.85
C SER A 507 -6.54 17.01 -21.96
N GLU A 508 -5.38 16.75 -21.36
CA GLU A 508 -4.65 15.49 -21.47
C GLU A 508 -4.39 14.87 -20.09
N VAL A 509 -5.43 14.83 -19.24
CA VAL A 509 -5.40 14.20 -17.92
C VAL A 509 -6.34 13.00 -17.90
N ALA A 510 -5.83 11.82 -17.53
CA ALA A 510 -6.63 10.63 -17.26
C ALA A 510 -6.62 10.27 -15.79
N MET A 511 -7.63 9.52 -15.33
CA MET A 511 -7.64 8.94 -13.98
C MET A 511 -7.54 7.41 -14.06
N MET A 512 -6.75 6.83 -13.18
CA MET A 512 -6.64 5.38 -13.01
C MET A 512 -6.52 5.04 -11.52
N GLY A 513 -7.23 4.02 -11.07
CA GLY A 513 -7.10 3.57 -9.70
C GLY A 513 -7.66 2.18 -9.44
N GLY A 514 -7.26 1.62 -8.31
CA GLY A 514 -7.71 0.30 -7.87
C GLY A 514 -8.57 0.36 -6.60
N SER A 515 -9.57 -0.54 -6.48
CA SER A 515 -10.43 -0.60 -5.30
C SER A 515 -11.13 0.74 -5.04
N TYR A 516 -10.87 1.40 -3.90
CA TYR A 516 -11.37 2.76 -3.68
C TYR A 516 -10.94 3.72 -4.82
N GLY A 517 -9.71 3.62 -5.33
CA GLY A 517 -9.25 4.41 -6.48
C GLY A 517 -10.03 4.12 -7.76
N GLY A 518 -10.52 2.89 -7.93
CA GLY A 518 -11.43 2.52 -8.99
C GLY A 518 -12.80 3.22 -8.83
N TYR A 519 -13.37 3.21 -7.63
CA TYR A 519 -14.56 3.99 -7.30
C TYR A 519 -14.37 5.48 -7.63
N GLU A 520 -13.24 6.09 -7.24
CA GLU A 520 -12.95 7.49 -7.56
C GLU A 520 -12.84 7.72 -9.07
N THR A 521 -12.33 6.75 -9.83
CA THR A 521 -12.34 6.83 -11.30
C THR A 521 -13.78 6.83 -11.84
N LEU A 522 -14.66 5.97 -11.31
CA LEU A 522 -16.08 5.97 -11.68
C LEU A 522 -16.77 7.28 -11.27
N VAL A 523 -16.48 7.81 -10.07
CA VAL A 523 -16.95 9.13 -9.60
C VAL A 523 -16.50 10.24 -10.56
N ALA A 524 -15.24 10.24 -10.96
CA ALA A 524 -14.69 11.23 -11.87
C ALA A 524 -15.43 11.26 -13.21
N LEU A 525 -15.74 10.11 -13.76
CA LEU A 525 -16.40 10.02 -15.07
C LEU A 525 -17.92 10.22 -15.00
N THR A 526 -18.53 10.12 -13.82
CA THR A 526 -19.99 10.33 -13.65
C THR A 526 -20.32 11.69 -13.05
N PHE A 527 -19.56 12.18 -12.07
CA PHE A 527 -19.84 13.42 -11.35
C PHE A 527 -19.08 14.64 -11.90
N THR A 528 -17.89 14.41 -12.48
CA THR A 528 -17.04 15.46 -13.08
C THR A 528 -16.57 15.06 -14.48
N PRO A 529 -17.44 14.64 -15.39
CA PRO A 529 -17.09 14.00 -16.67
C PRO A 529 -16.29 14.89 -17.64
N GLN A 530 -16.19 16.19 -17.38
CA GLN A 530 -15.44 17.11 -18.24
C GLN A 530 -13.99 17.31 -17.80
N THR A 531 -13.60 16.81 -16.61
CA THR A 531 -12.25 17.03 -16.05
C THR A 531 -11.22 16.11 -16.68
N PHE A 532 -11.60 14.87 -16.96
CA PHE A 532 -10.69 13.83 -17.41
C PHE A 532 -10.95 13.43 -18.88
N ALA A 533 -9.90 13.10 -19.60
CA ALA A 533 -9.98 12.64 -20.97
C ALA A 533 -10.50 11.17 -21.06
N CYS A 534 -10.14 10.34 -20.11
CA CYS A 534 -10.61 8.95 -19.96
C CYS A 534 -10.35 8.43 -18.55
N GLY A 535 -10.85 7.22 -18.23
CA GLY A 535 -10.65 6.59 -16.92
C GLY A 535 -10.47 5.08 -17.02
N ILE A 536 -9.72 4.54 -16.04
CA ILE A 536 -9.46 3.11 -15.89
C ILE A 536 -9.79 2.71 -14.46
N ASP A 537 -10.86 1.96 -14.32
CA ASP A 537 -11.32 1.37 -13.07
C ASP A 537 -10.77 -0.05 -12.92
N ILE A 538 -10.07 -0.31 -11.82
CA ILE A 538 -9.58 -1.65 -11.47
C ILE A 538 -10.24 -2.08 -10.17
N VAL A 539 -11.14 -3.08 -10.23
CA VAL A 539 -11.87 -3.66 -9.09
C VAL A 539 -12.56 -2.63 -8.18
N GLY A 540 -13.11 -1.56 -8.77
CA GLY A 540 -13.76 -0.47 -8.04
C GLY A 540 -15.24 -0.76 -7.78
N PRO A 541 -15.77 -0.44 -6.57
CA PRO A 541 -17.20 -0.54 -6.31
C PRO A 541 -17.96 0.55 -7.05
N SER A 542 -19.03 0.18 -7.74
CA SER A 542 -19.92 1.11 -8.46
C SER A 542 -21.13 1.55 -7.64
N ASN A 543 -21.48 0.77 -6.61
CA ASN A 543 -22.66 0.99 -5.78
C ASN A 543 -22.32 0.77 -4.29
N LEU A 544 -22.33 1.83 -3.51
CA LEU A 544 -21.99 1.80 -2.09
C LEU A 544 -22.98 0.99 -1.24
N ILE A 545 -24.22 0.82 -1.71
CA ILE A 545 -25.21 -0.01 -1.02
C ILE A 545 -24.82 -1.48 -1.13
N SER A 546 -24.60 -1.98 -2.35
CA SER A 546 -24.18 -3.38 -2.56
C SER A 546 -22.81 -3.67 -1.98
N LEU A 547 -21.89 -2.71 -1.99
CA LEU A 547 -20.60 -2.83 -1.31
C LEU A 547 -20.76 -3.14 0.18
N VAL A 548 -21.55 -2.35 0.90
CA VAL A 548 -21.79 -2.54 2.34
C VAL A 548 -22.53 -3.86 2.62
N GLN A 549 -23.43 -4.28 1.72
CA GLN A 549 -24.15 -5.56 1.85
C GLN A 549 -23.27 -6.79 1.63
N ALA A 550 -22.21 -6.66 0.83
CA ALA A 550 -21.40 -7.78 0.36
C ALA A 550 -20.05 -7.92 1.09
N ILE A 551 -19.86 -7.23 2.22
CA ILE A 551 -18.59 -7.29 2.97
C ILE A 551 -18.26 -8.72 3.43
N PRO A 552 -17.00 -9.12 3.41
CA PRO A 552 -16.58 -10.43 3.91
C PRO A 552 -16.94 -10.61 5.40
N PRO A 553 -17.33 -11.83 5.84
CA PRO A 553 -17.71 -12.07 7.24
C PRO A 553 -16.65 -11.64 8.26
N TYR A 554 -15.36 -11.79 7.96
CA TYR A 554 -14.25 -11.42 8.83
C TYR A 554 -14.06 -9.89 8.96
N TRP A 555 -14.82 -9.05 8.22
CA TRP A 555 -14.88 -7.59 8.41
C TRP A 555 -16.01 -7.15 9.32
N LEU A 556 -16.92 -8.05 9.69
CA LEU A 556 -18.09 -7.69 10.53
C LEU A 556 -17.67 -7.12 11.89
N GLY A 557 -16.50 -7.51 12.42
CA GLY A 557 -15.95 -6.94 13.64
C GLY A 557 -15.55 -5.46 13.54
N PHE A 558 -15.54 -4.89 12.32
CA PHE A 558 -15.20 -3.48 12.05
C PHE A 558 -16.33 -2.78 11.27
N TYR A 559 -17.56 -3.28 11.38
CA TYR A 559 -18.69 -2.79 10.59
C TYR A 559 -18.99 -1.31 10.85
N LYS A 560 -18.93 -0.87 12.10
CA LYS A 560 -19.20 0.53 12.48
C LYS A 560 -18.18 1.49 11.93
N ASP A 561 -16.88 1.09 11.94
CA ASP A 561 -15.82 1.86 11.32
C ASP A 561 -16.04 1.99 9.80
N LEU A 562 -16.46 0.91 9.13
CA LEU A 562 -16.82 0.92 7.72
C LEU A 562 -18.01 1.88 7.45
N ILE A 563 -19.08 1.81 8.23
CA ILE A 563 -20.24 2.69 8.08
C ILE A 563 -19.86 4.16 8.30
N LYS A 564 -19.05 4.46 9.30
CA LYS A 564 -18.56 5.83 9.53
C LYS A 564 -17.67 6.30 8.39
N MET A 565 -16.79 5.46 7.89
CA MET A 565 -15.90 5.74 6.77
C MET A 565 -16.69 6.03 5.48
N VAL A 566 -17.68 5.19 5.16
CA VAL A 566 -18.56 5.38 4.00
C VAL A 566 -19.58 6.52 4.24
N GLY A 567 -19.94 6.77 5.50
CA GLY A 567 -20.72 7.92 5.94
C GLY A 567 -22.24 7.74 5.96
N ALA A 568 -22.73 6.50 5.84
CA ALA A 568 -24.16 6.20 6.02
C ALA A 568 -24.39 4.69 6.20
N ASP A 569 -25.43 4.33 6.94
CA ASP A 569 -25.86 2.95 7.15
C ASP A 569 -26.96 2.58 6.14
N ILE A 570 -26.93 1.35 5.66
CA ILE A 570 -27.95 0.79 4.76
C ILE A 570 -29.26 0.43 5.48
N VAL A 571 -29.28 0.45 6.81
CA VAL A 571 -30.46 0.08 7.61
C VAL A 571 -31.56 1.14 7.48
N THR A 572 -31.20 2.43 7.40
CA THR A 572 -32.15 3.53 7.29
C THR A 572 -32.40 3.92 5.83
N GLU A 573 -33.56 4.48 5.53
CA GLU A 573 -33.89 4.97 4.19
C GLU A 573 -33.02 6.19 3.81
N GLU A 574 -32.84 7.11 4.75
CA GLU A 574 -31.96 8.27 4.57
C GLU A 574 -30.49 7.83 4.27
N GLY A 575 -30.03 6.80 4.97
CA GLY A 575 -28.71 6.22 4.73
C GLY A 575 -28.59 5.62 3.33
N ARG A 576 -29.58 4.85 2.90
CA ARG A 576 -29.65 4.30 1.52
C ARG A 576 -29.65 5.41 0.47
N GLN A 577 -30.45 6.45 0.63
CA GLN A 577 -30.51 7.59 -0.29
C GLN A 577 -29.16 8.33 -0.32
N SER A 578 -28.53 8.53 0.83
CA SER A 578 -27.20 9.11 0.92
C SER A 578 -26.17 8.29 0.15
N LEU A 579 -26.14 6.97 0.31
CA LEU A 579 -25.22 6.07 -0.41
C LEU A 579 -25.54 6.06 -1.91
N GLN A 580 -26.82 6.00 -2.28
CA GLN A 580 -27.26 6.05 -3.68
C GLN A 580 -26.79 7.33 -4.37
N SER A 581 -26.90 8.47 -3.72
CA SER A 581 -26.49 9.78 -4.27
C SER A 581 -24.98 9.89 -4.54
N ARG A 582 -24.17 8.99 -3.98
CA ARG A 582 -22.72 8.93 -4.12
C ARG A 582 -22.23 7.68 -4.85
N SER A 583 -23.16 6.87 -5.36
CA SER A 583 -22.86 5.63 -6.10
C SER A 583 -22.84 5.92 -7.61
N PRO A 584 -21.71 5.80 -8.29
CA PRO A 584 -21.58 6.05 -9.73
C PRO A 584 -22.60 5.30 -10.60
N LEU A 585 -23.00 4.09 -10.18
CA LEU A 585 -23.97 3.27 -10.89
C LEU A 585 -25.23 4.03 -11.29
N PHE A 586 -25.78 4.87 -10.40
CA PHE A 586 -27.04 5.59 -10.62
C PHE A 586 -26.89 6.80 -11.54
N PHE A 587 -25.66 7.11 -11.94
CA PHE A 587 -25.29 8.24 -12.80
C PHE A 587 -24.47 7.80 -14.03
N ALA A 588 -24.52 6.52 -14.37
CA ALA A 588 -23.78 5.94 -15.51
C ALA A 588 -24.14 6.63 -16.84
N ASP A 589 -25.33 7.22 -16.97
CA ASP A 589 -25.79 7.98 -18.14
C ASP A 589 -25.03 9.31 -18.34
N ARG A 590 -24.24 9.76 -17.35
CA ARG A 590 -23.40 10.96 -17.44
C ARG A 590 -22.01 10.68 -18.01
N VAL A 591 -21.64 9.42 -18.17
CA VAL A 591 -20.34 9.05 -18.75
C VAL A 591 -20.29 9.46 -20.24
N THR A 592 -19.36 10.34 -20.56
CA THR A 592 -19.16 10.86 -21.92
C THR A 592 -17.73 10.65 -22.43
N LYS A 593 -16.90 10.01 -21.62
CA LYS A 593 -15.48 9.77 -21.89
C LYS A 593 -15.19 8.27 -21.97
N PRO A 594 -14.17 7.85 -22.72
CA PRO A 594 -13.75 6.45 -22.74
C PRO A 594 -13.49 5.91 -21.34
N ILE A 595 -13.96 4.69 -21.08
CA ILE A 595 -13.78 3.99 -19.81
C ILE A 595 -13.35 2.55 -20.04
N MET A 596 -12.37 2.11 -19.23
CA MET A 596 -11.97 0.71 -19.11
C MET A 596 -12.28 0.23 -17.69
N ILE A 597 -12.84 -0.97 -17.57
CA ILE A 597 -13.16 -1.64 -16.31
C ILE A 597 -12.45 -2.98 -16.27
N ILE A 598 -11.81 -3.30 -15.15
CA ILE A 598 -11.02 -4.52 -14.95
C ILE A 598 -11.47 -5.18 -13.66
N GLN A 599 -11.78 -6.50 -13.69
CA GLN A 599 -12.34 -7.21 -12.54
C GLN A 599 -11.80 -8.64 -12.43
N GLY A 600 -11.49 -9.06 -11.22
CA GLY A 600 -11.27 -10.47 -10.86
C GLY A 600 -12.57 -11.13 -10.40
N ALA A 601 -12.91 -12.31 -10.95
CA ALA A 601 -14.19 -12.97 -10.63
C ALA A 601 -14.26 -13.51 -9.20
N ASN A 602 -13.10 -13.85 -8.60
CA ASN A 602 -13.01 -14.39 -7.25
C ASN A 602 -12.82 -13.31 -6.17
N ASP A 603 -13.01 -12.03 -6.52
CA ASP A 603 -12.82 -10.92 -5.59
C ASP A 603 -13.74 -11.03 -4.37
N PRO A 604 -13.20 -11.23 -3.14
CA PRO A 604 -14.00 -11.34 -1.93
C PRO A 604 -14.45 -10.00 -1.36
N ARG A 605 -13.78 -8.90 -1.75
CA ARG A 605 -13.97 -7.54 -1.19
C ARG A 605 -14.93 -6.71 -2.02
N VAL A 606 -14.67 -6.63 -3.34
CA VAL A 606 -15.50 -5.94 -4.32
C VAL A 606 -15.98 -6.97 -5.31
N LYS A 607 -17.18 -7.46 -5.12
CA LYS A 607 -17.73 -8.56 -5.91
C LYS A 607 -17.79 -8.21 -7.40
N GLN A 608 -17.58 -9.20 -8.27
CA GLN A 608 -17.71 -9.06 -9.72
C GLN A 608 -19.01 -8.32 -10.12
N ALA A 609 -20.09 -8.50 -9.36
CA ALA A 609 -21.36 -7.83 -9.57
C ALA A 609 -21.28 -6.29 -9.57
N GLU A 610 -20.27 -5.71 -8.90
CA GLU A 610 -20.05 -4.25 -8.91
C GLU A 610 -19.68 -3.75 -10.32
N SER A 611 -18.78 -4.45 -10.98
CA SER A 611 -18.39 -4.16 -12.37
C SER A 611 -19.51 -4.53 -13.35
N ASP A 612 -20.12 -5.72 -13.21
CA ASP A 612 -21.15 -6.22 -14.11
C ASP A 612 -22.37 -5.27 -14.15
N GLN A 613 -22.83 -4.76 -12.98
CA GLN A 613 -23.98 -3.85 -12.92
C GLN A 613 -23.70 -2.49 -13.58
N PHE A 614 -22.48 -1.96 -13.42
CA PHE A 614 -22.09 -0.69 -14.03
C PHE A 614 -21.94 -0.82 -15.55
N VAL A 615 -21.28 -1.88 -16.04
CA VAL A 615 -21.18 -2.22 -17.47
C VAL A 615 -22.56 -2.34 -18.07
N SER A 616 -23.47 -3.10 -17.43
CA SER A 616 -24.88 -3.23 -17.90
C SER A 616 -25.63 -1.89 -17.93
N ALA A 617 -25.33 -0.97 -17.01
CA ALA A 617 -25.94 0.36 -17.02
C ALA A 617 -25.43 1.21 -18.20
N LEU A 618 -24.12 1.12 -18.52
CA LEU A 618 -23.53 1.79 -19.70
C LEU A 618 -24.10 1.21 -21.02
N GLU A 619 -24.18 -0.12 -21.12
CA GLU A 619 -24.73 -0.80 -22.30
C GLU A 619 -26.15 -0.38 -22.62
N LYS A 620 -27.02 -0.34 -21.59
CA LYS A 620 -28.43 0.11 -21.75
C LYS A 620 -28.55 1.53 -22.28
N LYS A 621 -27.48 2.32 -22.15
CA LYS A 621 -27.38 3.71 -22.64
C LYS A 621 -26.58 3.83 -23.92
N ASN A 622 -26.11 2.70 -24.49
CA ASN A 622 -25.21 2.64 -25.64
C ASN A 622 -23.89 3.43 -25.45
N ILE A 623 -23.38 3.43 -24.20
CA ILE A 623 -22.08 4.05 -23.86
C ILE A 623 -21.02 2.99 -24.01
N PRO A 624 -19.99 3.21 -24.87
CA PRO A 624 -18.90 2.26 -25.07
C PRO A 624 -18.11 2.03 -23.80
N VAL A 625 -17.78 0.76 -23.51
CA VAL A 625 -16.93 0.35 -22.38
C VAL A 625 -16.05 -0.82 -22.77
N THR A 626 -14.78 -0.76 -22.35
CA THR A 626 -13.86 -1.89 -22.43
C THR A 626 -13.89 -2.61 -21.08
N TYR A 627 -14.36 -3.86 -21.04
CA TYR A 627 -14.46 -4.64 -19.81
C TYR A 627 -13.63 -5.91 -19.90
N LEU A 628 -12.65 -6.02 -19.01
CA LEU A 628 -11.77 -7.17 -18.84
C LEU A 628 -12.12 -7.93 -17.56
N LEU A 629 -12.58 -9.18 -17.70
CA LEU A 629 -12.85 -10.08 -16.58
C LEU A 629 -11.80 -11.18 -16.54
N TYR A 630 -11.25 -11.44 -15.34
CA TYR A 630 -10.31 -12.52 -15.08
C TYR A 630 -10.94 -13.58 -14.17
N PRO A 631 -11.34 -14.77 -14.71
CA PRO A 631 -12.07 -15.79 -13.96
C PRO A 631 -11.33 -16.38 -12.77
N ASP A 632 -10.01 -16.31 -12.79
CA ASP A 632 -9.10 -16.95 -11.83
C ASP A 632 -8.29 -15.95 -11.00
N GLU A 633 -8.74 -14.69 -10.94
CA GLU A 633 -8.14 -13.62 -10.14
C GLU A 633 -9.12 -13.10 -9.08
N GLY A 634 -8.53 -12.53 -7.99
CA GLY A 634 -9.27 -11.96 -6.86
C GLY A 634 -9.26 -10.44 -6.86
N HIS A 635 -8.99 -9.82 -5.67
CA HIS A 635 -8.93 -8.37 -5.50
C HIS A 635 -7.60 -7.81 -6.04
N GLY A 636 -7.48 -7.79 -7.37
CA GLY A 636 -6.30 -7.41 -8.13
C GLY A 636 -5.79 -8.56 -9.02
N ILE A 637 -5.12 -8.20 -10.12
CA ILE A 637 -4.63 -9.14 -11.13
C ILE A 637 -3.17 -9.46 -10.81
N ARG A 638 -2.90 -10.67 -10.33
CA ARG A 638 -1.62 -11.05 -9.74
C ARG A 638 -0.83 -12.09 -10.54
N LYS A 639 -1.51 -12.96 -11.30
CA LYS A 639 -0.82 -13.97 -12.12
C LYS A 639 -0.03 -13.28 -13.22
N PRO A 640 1.24 -13.63 -13.46
CA PRO A 640 2.12 -12.91 -14.39
C PRO A 640 1.53 -12.75 -15.80
N HIS A 641 0.97 -13.81 -16.38
CA HIS A 641 0.35 -13.77 -17.71
C HIS A 641 -0.88 -12.87 -17.75
N ASN A 642 -1.72 -12.87 -16.70
CA ASN A 642 -2.88 -11.99 -16.60
C ASN A 642 -2.44 -10.54 -16.39
N SER A 643 -1.43 -10.30 -15.56
CA SER A 643 -0.86 -8.97 -15.35
C SER A 643 -0.28 -8.39 -16.64
N MET A 644 0.46 -9.19 -17.43
CA MET A 644 1.00 -8.74 -18.71
C MET A 644 -0.11 -8.35 -19.69
N GLU A 645 -1.14 -9.19 -19.78
CA GLU A 645 -2.32 -8.94 -20.64
C GLU A 645 -3.05 -7.67 -20.23
N GLN A 646 -3.30 -7.49 -18.91
CA GLN A 646 -3.92 -6.28 -18.35
C GLN A 646 -3.14 -5.03 -18.76
N HIS A 647 -1.82 -5.02 -18.55
CA HIS A 647 -1.00 -3.85 -18.87
C HIS A 647 -0.91 -3.58 -20.38
N GLY A 648 -0.98 -4.62 -21.21
CA GLY A 648 -1.08 -4.47 -22.66
C GLY A 648 -2.36 -3.74 -23.09
N HIS A 649 -3.50 -4.13 -22.51
CA HIS A 649 -4.78 -3.47 -22.75
C HIS A 649 -4.79 -2.02 -22.23
N ILE A 650 -4.32 -1.78 -21.01
CA ILE A 650 -4.25 -0.43 -20.42
C ILE A 650 -3.37 0.49 -21.27
N GLU A 651 -2.20 0.02 -21.71
CA GLU A 651 -1.26 0.79 -22.50
C GLU A 651 -1.87 1.20 -23.85
N THR A 652 -2.54 0.27 -24.53
CA THR A 652 -3.26 0.54 -25.76
C THR A 652 -4.40 1.55 -25.56
N PHE A 653 -5.17 1.39 -24.48
CA PHE A 653 -6.26 2.31 -24.15
C PHE A 653 -5.75 3.73 -23.85
N LEU A 654 -4.69 3.87 -23.06
CA LEU A 654 -4.09 5.17 -22.75
C LEU A 654 -3.51 5.84 -23.99
N GLN A 655 -2.86 5.07 -24.88
CA GLN A 655 -2.36 5.60 -26.15
C GLN A 655 -3.49 6.13 -27.03
N GLN A 656 -4.63 5.43 -27.08
CA GLN A 656 -5.79 5.87 -27.85
C GLN A 656 -6.42 7.14 -27.28
N CYS A 657 -6.50 7.27 -25.95
CA CYS A 657 -7.20 8.41 -25.34
C CYS A 657 -6.30 9.64 -25.10
N LEU A 658 -5.03 9.47 -24.77
CA LEU A 658 -4.08 10.55 -24.47
C LEU A 658 -2.96 10.69 -25.49
N GLY A 659 -2.71 9.67 -26.33
CA GLY A 659 -1.45 9.52 -27.05
C GLY A 659 -0.33 9.11 -26.08
N GLY A 660 0.91 9.15 -26.49
CA GLY A 660 2.07 8.65 -25.77
C GLY A 660 2.63 7.41 -26.42
N GLU A 661 3.70 6.87 -25.85
CA GLU A 661 4.33 5.66 -26.36
C GLU A 661 3.59 4.41 -25.90
N ALA A 662 3.62 3.35 -26.69
CA ALA A 662 3.08 2.06 -26.33
C ALA A 662 3.94 0.93 -26.91
N GLN A 663 4.17 -0.11 -26.10
CA GLN A 663 4.75 -1.34 -26.63
C GLN A 663 3.69 -2.07 -27.47
N PRO A 664 4.01 -2.56 -28.68
CA PRO A 664 3.08 -3.36 -29.46
C PRO A 664 2.43 -4.48 -28.64
N PHE A 665 1.13 -4.67 -28.81
CA PHE A 665 0.36 -5.64 -28.05
C PHE A 665 -0.73 -6.26 -28.92
N GLN A 666 -0.92 -7.58 -28.78
CA GLN A 666 -2.03 -8.30 -29.37
C GLN A 666 -2.79 -9.05 -28.25
N PRO A 667 -4.11 -8.87 -28.13
CA PRO A 667 -4.90 -9.60 -27.15
C PRO A 667 -4.67 -11.12 -27.23
N GLY A 668 -4.45 -11.76 -26.07
CA GLY A 668 -4.17 -13.19 -25.97
C GLY A 668 -2.71 -13.60 -26.14
N GLN A 669 -1.78 -12.68 -26.45
CA GLN A 669 -0.36 -13.05 -26.67
C GLN A 669 0.34 -13.65 -25.44
N TYR A 670 -0.18 -13.41 -24.25
CA TYR A 670 0.39 -13.93 -23.00
C TYR A 670 -0.32 -15.19 -22.46
N ASN A 671 -1.23 -15.80 -23.24
CA ASN A 671 -2.05 -16.92 -22.80
C ASN A 671 -2.81 -16.65 -21.49
N SER A 672 -3.29 -15.42 -21.35
CA SER A 672 -4.07 -14.96 -20.20
C SER A 672 -5.46 -15.60 -20.18
N THR A 673 -6.04 -15.69 -18.98
CA THR A 673 -7.45 -16.06 -18.79
C THR A 673 -8.43 -14.93 -19.02
N ALA A 674 -7.95 -13.75 -19.42
CA ALA A 674 -8.77 -12.56 -19.65
C ALA A 674 -9.93 -12.82 -20.61
N ILE A 675 -11.13 -12.45 -20.18
CA ILE A 675 -12.33 -12.44 -21.02
C ILE A 675 -12.64 -10.98 -21.32
N LEU A 676 -12.49 -10.60 -22.60
CA LEU A 676 -12.94 -9.30 -23.07
C LEU A 676 -14.45 -9.39 -23.30
N LYS A 677 -15.23 -8.74 -22.42
CA LYS A 677 -16.66 -8.54 -22.57
C LYS A 677 -16.88 -7.11 -23.05
N ASN A 678 -17.82 -6.92 -23.95
CA ASN A 678 -18.19 -5.60 -24.46
C ASN A 678 -17.00 -4.84 -25.03
N VAL A 679 -16.67 -5.15 -26.26
CA VAL A 679 -15.76 -4.32 -27.06
C VAL A 679 -16.51 -3.04 -27.35
N GLY A 680 -16.20 -1.96 -26.65
CA GLY A 680 -16.64 -0.64 -27.05
C GLY A 680 -16.23 -0.42 -28.49
N ILE A 681 -17.15 0.01 -29.33
CA ILE A 681 -16.86 0.44 -30.69
C ILE A 681 -15.60 1.27 -30.65
N GLU A 682 -14.65 1.01 -31.55
CA GLU A 682 -13.36 1.71 -31.66
C GLU A 682 -13.44 3.13 -31.13
N ALA A 683 -12.63 3.46 -30.14
CA ALA A 683 -12.58 4.82 -29.60
C ALA A 683 -12.44 5.77 -30.81
N PRO A 684 -13.29 6.78 -30.92
CA PRO A 684 -13.24 7.65 -32.10
C PRO A 684 -11.81 8.16 -32.21
N ALA A 685 -11.20 7.94 -33.36
CA ALA A 685 -9.89 8.49 -33.68
C ALA A 685 -9.89 9.95 -33.23
N VAL A 686 -8.90 10.35 -32.45
CA VAL A 686 -8.78 11.71 -31.90
C VAL A 686 -9.05 12.70 -33.03
N SER A 687 -10.28 13.15 -33.12
CA SER A 687 -10.66 14.16 -34.09
C SER A 687 -10.04 15.47 -33.64
N ALA A 688 -9.37 16.12 -34.57
CA ALA A 688 -8.70 17.38 -34.43
C ALA A 688 -9.28 18.31 -33.34
N ARG A 689 -8.40 18.71 -32.43
CA ARG A 689 -8.43 19.90 -31.57
C ARG A 689 -9.77 20.64 -31.48
N LEU A 690 -10.55 20.34 -30.46
CA LEU A 690 -11.60 21.27 -30.05
C LEU A 690 -10.92 22.57 -29.56
N PRO A 691 -11.44 23.73 -29.95
CA PRO A 691 -10.89 25.00 -29.47
C PRO A 691 -11.03 25.10 -27.96
N ALA A 692 -9.99 25.57 -27.31
CA ALA A 692 -9.96 25.78 -25.87
C ALA A 692 -11.17 26.59 -25.42
N PRO A 693 -11.88 26.21 -24.33
CA PRO A 693 -12.95 27.00 -23.78
C PRO A 693 -12.38 28.35 -23.29
N ARG A 694 -12.96 29.44 -23.74
CA ARG A 694 -12.62 30.80 -23.30
C ARG A 694 -13.32 31.08 -21.97
N GLY A 695 -12.52 31.40 -20.95
CA GLY A 695 -12.96 32.07 -19.73
C GLY A 695 -13.03 31.19 -18.48
N PRO A 696 -12.73 31.77 -17.31
CA PRO A 696 -12.86 31.07 -16.04
C PRO A 696 -14.32 30.82 -15.73
N LEU A 697 -14.63 29.58 -15.33
CA LEU A 697 -15.93 29.22 -14.79
C LEU A 697 -16.14 29.97 -13.46
N ALA A 698 -17.27 30.68 -13.34
CA ALA A 698 -17.67 31.33 -12.10
C ALA A 698 -17.78 30.29 -10.98
N PRO A 699 -17.23 30.56 -9.78
CA PRO A 699 -17.34 29.64 -8.67
C PRO A 699 -18.81 29.51 -8.20
N PRO A 700 -19.26 28.32 -7.81
CA PRO A 700 -20.56 28.18 -7.19
C PRO A 700 -20.59 28.90 -5.84
N ILE A 701 -21.65 29.64 -5.59
CA ILE A 701 -21.87 30.41 -4.35
C ILE A 701 -22.14 29.41 -3.21
N PHE A 702 -21.25 29.34 -2.23
CA PHE A 702 -21.46 28.60 -0.98
C PHE A 702 -21.38 29.52 0.23
N TYR A 703 -22.30 29.30 1.15
CA TYR A 703 -22.54 30.01 2.40
C TYR A 703 -21.37 29.80 3.38
N ARG A 704 -20.83 30.87 3.98
CA ARG A 704 -19.83 30.83 5.05
C ARG A 704 -20.49 30.99 6.42
N PRO A 705 -20.19 30.13 7.40
CA PRO A 705 -20.30 30.50 8.81
C PRO A 705 -18.94 31.03 9.35
N PRO A 706 -18.94 31.95 10.34
CA PRO A 706 -17.72 32.57 10.86
C PRO A 706 -17.05 31.70 11.92
N ILE A 707 -15.73 31.50 11.79
CA ILE A 707 -14.90 30.81 12.79
C ILE A 707 -14.02 31.85 13.52
N ARG A 708 -14.10 31.86 14.84
CA ARG A 708 -13.12 32.48 15.73
C ARG A 708 -12.11 31.43 16.17
N ALA A 709 -10.83 31.66 15.88
CA ALA A 709 -9.73 30.86 16.39
C ALA A 709 -9.00 31.59 17.53
N GLN A 710 -8.81 30.94 18.65
CA GLN A 710 -7.82 31.30 19.67
C GLN A 710 -6.61 30.36 19.58
N ARG A 711 -5.43 30.97 19.43
CA ARG A 711 -4.14 30.27 19.51
C ARG A 711 -3.71 30.13 20.97
N VAL A 712 -3.30 28.95 21.36
CA VAL A 712 -2.50 28.74 22.57
C VAL A 712 -1.20 28.06 22.14
N MET A 713 -0.08 28.73 22.45
CA MET A 713 1.27 28.17 22.22
C MET A 713 1.75 27.50 23.50
N PHE A 714 2.29 26.28 23.36
CA PHE A 714 3.10 25.64 24.41
C PHE A 714 4.50 25.34 23.88
N ALA A 715 5.50 25.56 24.71
CA ALA A 715 6.91 25.36 24.42
C ALA A 715 7.27 23.85 24.53
N PRO A 716 8.22 23.34 23.72
CA PRO A 716 8.58 21.93 23.73
C PRO A 716 9.59 21.61 24.83
N ASN A 717 9.35 20.49 25.51
CA ASN A 717 10.35 19.83 26.36
C ASN A 717 11.31 19.04 25.46
N GLN A 718 12.59 19.32 25.59
CA GLN A 718 13.66 18.63 24.85
C GLN A 718 13.98 17.31 25.53
N ASN A 719 13.48 16.18 24.98
CA ASN A 719 14.06 14.88 25.23
C ASN A 719 14.82 14.42 23.98
N VAL A 720 16.06 14.02 24.23
CA VAL A 720 17.13 13.84 23.25
C VAL A 720 16.86 12.63 22.36
N MET A 721 16.34 12.86 21.17
CA MET A 721 16.48 11.95 20.05
C MET A 721 17.30 12.59 18.93
N THR A 722 18.38 11.94 18.55
CA THR A 722 19.28 12.45 17.51
C THR A 722 18.77 12.01 16.13
N ARG A 723 18.53 12.97 15.27
CA ARG A 723 18.16 12.76 13.87
C ARG A 723 19.40 12.46 13.05
N ILE A 724 19.41 11.37 12.28
CA ILE A 724 20.48 11.04 11.35
C ILE A 724 20.12 11.59 9.97
N PHE A 725 20.85 12.62 9.52
CA PHE A 725 20.84 13.06 8.13
C PHE A 725 22.08 12.57 7.40
N PRO A 726 22.02 12.31 6.10
CA PRO A 726 23.23 12.18 5.31
C PRO A 726 24.00 13.50 5.39
N VAL A 727 25.28 13.41 5.75
CA VAL A 727 26.20 14.54 5.72
C VAL A 727 26.39 14.91 4.25
N GLN A 728 25.93 16.10 3.85
CA GLN A 728 26.29 16.65 2.55
C GLN A 728 27.77 17.08 2.62
N GLY A 729 28.63 16.35 1.90
CA GLY A 729 29.98 16.76 1.56
C GLY A 729 30.03 17.37 0.17
#